data_778ab6cfbc5d95d5108a6796a2f10a6b
#
_entry.id   778ab6cfbc5d95d5108a6796a2f10a6b
#
_cell.length_a   1.000
_cell.length_b   1.000
_cell.length_c   1.000
_cell.angle_alpha   90.00
_cell.angle_beta   90.00
_cell.angle_gamma   90.00
#
_symmetry.space_group_name_H-M   'P 1'
#
loop_
_entity.id
_entity.type
_entity.pdbx_description
1 polymer ?
#
loop_
_entity_poly.entity_id
_entity_poly.type
_entity_poly.pdbx_seq_one_letter_code
_entity_poly.pdbx_strand_id
1 'polypeptide(L)'
;MFDNTRGSMSKTCFFTIVSNNYRHFARTLVASVRAHSPEVDAFVAICDDPTRGGDPRDAYAEIPIRELGLPNFDRFAFQYTILELNTAIKPWVIETLFDRGYERVIYFDPDIKVYGSVAPILARLEHADIVLTPHLTDRLDDGKHPSEIAILQSGSYNLGFIALRRSDETRRFVAWWQSKLLRDCVVDIARGLFTDQKWIDLVPGMFGGVAVERDPGWNVAYWNLNHRHVVQNDGTFSVNGQPLLFFHFSGFVPGARLLSKHQDRFTMEGLPPAVRALADQYAMDLRDSGEEDCRQVPYAFGRLLQGQPIPDVMRRCYREGFSWDAPHPGLWTAEGQAFLIDWVNGPSPGHRSAPWLTHMAATLYRTRPDLQAVFPDVTGAHGPGYAKWFVEHAETQAGFDEIFIAPVRAALHIGRGPRGKPNTAAQDLVRRFFRAAYRAAWGARHAVRPLMSQSLRHRIRHTLLRKAYFDHGYQPPLAPAPREAVPRERARAFAPAAKGRRASNEPVGVNVIGYLAAESGVGESARSMLRILKAARIAVTPIDFRAGNVARMNETTHEAAAGGSLHSINLFHVNADQMFLARDDLGSALFEGRYNIGFWAWELPEFPDEWMAALGLLDEVWTPSAFCQQAIAAKSRVPVLRVPHAVEAPLASPNRGAFGIGDGDIAFLAMCDVLSVPERKNPFGVTEAFRRAFPGSEAARLLLKISNLEHQPSLRSQLRRLIAADPRIILVEGYLARQELWTLMASVDCYVSLHRSEGFGLGMAEAMACGRTVIATGWSGNVDFTRPDNALLVEYNLVELERDLGPYRRGQVWAEPDLDAAAHCMRQIASSADLRQRLGARARQTVARELSPAAIAPMVRTRLEAIAEWR
;
A
#
# COMPACT_ATOMS: atom_id res chain seq x y z
N MET A 1 -6.75 24.35 -63.89
CA MET A 1 -7.58 24.96 -62.87
C MET A 1 -8.43 23.87 -62.26
N PHE A 2 -7.95 23.19 -61.25
CA PHE A 2 -8.74 22.25 -60.45
C PHE A 2 -9.15 22.95 -59.19
N ASP A 3 -10.43 22.90 -58.92
CA ASP A 3 -11.16 23.54 -57.89
C ASP A 3 -10.67 23.06 -56.47
N ASN A 4 -10.13 23.98 -55.71
CA ASN A 4 -9.49 23.72 -54.41
C ASN A 4 -10.40 24.19 -53.29
N THR A 5 -11.63 23.61 -53.19
CA THR A 5 -12.62 23.87 -52.14
C THR A 5 -13.12 22.58 -51.51
N ARG A 6 -12.19 21.72 -51.07
CA ARG A 6 -12.48 20.79 -49.97
C ARG A 6 -11.88 21.39 -48.72
N GLY A 7 -12.73 21.96 -47.86
CA GLY A 7 -12.36 22.33 -46.52
C GLY A 7 -11.65 21.12 -45.90
N SER A 8 -10.48 21.34 -45.29
CA SER A 8 -9.68 20.33 -44.58
C SER A 8 -10.55 19.66 -43.52
N MET A 9 -11.19 18.54 -43.86
CA MET A 9 -11.78 17.69 -42.83
C MET A 9 -10.66 17.21 -41.93
N SER A 10 -10.78 17.45 -40.62
CA SER A 10 -9.76 17.09 -39.62
C SER A 10 -9.52 15.59 -39.71
N LYS A 11 -8.26 15.19 -39.91
CA LYS A 11 -7.87 13.80 -40.17
C LYS A 11 -8.12 12.95 -38.88
N THR A 12 -8.98 11.95 -39.03
CA THR A 12 -9.41 11.08 -37.92
C THR A 12 -8.95 9.65 -38.14
N CYS A 13 -8.49 8.99 -37.10
CA CYS A 13 -8.23 7.56 -37.09
C CYS A 13 -8.72 6.90 -35.80
N PHE A 14 -8.88 5.59 -35.84
CA PHE A 14 -8.93 4.76 -34.66
C PHE A 14 -7.80 3.73 -34.70
N PHE A 15 -7.47 3.25 -33.46
CA PHE A 15 -6.50 2.16 -33.33
C PHE A 15 -6.92 1.18 -32.28
N THR A 16 -6.36 -0.03 -32.40
CA THR A 16 -6.39 -1.06 -31.35
C THR A 16 -5.00 -1.67 -31.19
N ILE A 17 -4.78 -2.45 -30.15
CA ILE A 17 -3.52 -3.08 -29.84
C ILE A 17 -3.74 -4.58 -29.65
N VAL A 18 -2.98 -5.40 -30.37
CA VAL A 18 -3.05 -6.86 -30.26
C VAL A 18 -1.67 -7.50 -30.38
N SER A 19 -1.52 -8.68 -29.81
CA SER A 19 -0.50 -9.66 -30.18
C SER A 19 -1.01 -10.56 -31.32
N ASN A 20 -0.13 -11.28 -31.97
CA ASN A 20 -0.49 -12.07 -33.16
C ASN A 20 -1.62 -13.09 -32.95
N ASN A 21 -1.66 -13.69 -31.75
CA ASN A 21 -2.72 -14.62 -31.33
C ASN A 21 -4.10 -13.97 -31.11
N TYR A 22 -4.19 -12.62 -31.13
CA TYR A 22 -5.41 -11.82 -30.95
C TYR A 22 -5.83 -11.07 -32.22
N ARG A 23 -5.20 -11.30 -33.38
CA ARG A 23 -5.54 -10.63 -34.65
C ARG A 23 -7.02 -10.78 -35.06
N HIS A 24 -7.65 -11.92 -34.80
CA HIS A 24 -9.08 -12.13 -35.09
C HIS A 24 -9.99 -11.12 -34.35
N PHE A 25 -9.63 -10.68 -33.14
CA PHE A 25 -10.33 -9.59 -32.44
C PHE A 25 -10.18 -8.26 -33.22
N ALA A 26 -8.95 -7.92 -33.62
CA ALA A 26 -8.70 -6.69 -34.35
C ALA A 26 -9.46 -6.67 -35.70
N ARG A 27 -9.52 -7.80 -36.41
CA ARG A 27 -10.28 -7.95 -37.64
C ARG A 27 -11.76 -7.70 -37.41
N THR A 28 -12.36 -8.31 -36.41
CA THR A 28 -13.77 -8.12 -36.03
C THR A 28 -14.07 -6.67 -35.66
N LEU A 29 -13.23 -6.03 -34.86
CA LEU A 29 -13.37 -4.62 -34.49
C LEU A 29 -13.28 -3.72 -35.74
N VAL A 30 -12.22 -3.89 -36.58
CA VAL A 30 -11.99 -3.07 -37.77
C VAL A 30 -13.16 -3.21 -38.76
N ALA A 31 -13.66 -4.43 -38.97
CA ALA A 31 -14.82 -4.67 -39.84
C ALA A 31 -16.06 -3.94 -39.31
N SER A 32 -16.30 -3.96 -37.98
CA SER A 32 -17.44 -3.30 -37.35
C SER A 32 -17.36 -1.77 -37.44
N VAL A 33 -16.19 -1.16 -37.23
CA VAL A 33 -16.02 0.30 -37.40
C VAL A 33 -16.20 0.71 -38.85
N ARG A 34 -15.60 -0.01 -39.81
CA ARG A 34 -15.73 0.29 -41.24
C ARG A 34 -17.15 0.18 -41.77
N ALA A 35 -17.95 -0.74 -41.24
CA ALA A 35 -19.34 -0.88 -41.62
C ALA A 35 -20.17 0.39 -41.27
N HIS A 36 -19.78 1.16 -40.25
CA HIS A 36 -20.53 2.31 -39.77
C HIS A 36 -19.81 3.66 -39.98
N SER A 37 -18.49 3.64 -40.20
CA SER A 37 -17.66 4.86 -40.36
C SER A 37 -16.47 4.57 -41.28
N PRO A 38 -16.73 4.33 -42.61
CA PRO A 38 -15.71 3.95 -43.58
C PRO A 38 -14.67 5.07 -43.83
N GLU A 39 -14.98 6.31 -43.44
CA GLU A 39 -14.11 7.49 -43.59
C GLU A 39 -12.99 7.55 -42.53
N VAL A 40 -13.02 6.71 -41.51
CA VAL A 40 -12.04 6.72 -40.40
C VAL A 40 -10.93 5.71 -40.72
N ASP A 41 -9.68 6.19 -40.66
CA ASP A 41 -8.51 5.33 -40.90
C ASP A 41 -8.31 4.33 -39.75
N ALA A 42 -8.02 3.07 -40.10
CA ALA A 42 -7.86 1.98 -39.14
C ALA A 42 -6.39 1.60 -38.95
N PHE A 43 -5.91 1.61 -37.69
CA PHE A 43 -4.58 1.16 -37.33
C PHE A 43 -4.66 0.03 -36.29
N VAL A 44 -3.73 -0.93 -36.41
CA VAL A 44 -3.55 -1.99 -35.42
C VAL A 44 -2.09 -2.00 -35.00
N ALA A 45 -1.84 -1.68 -33.74
CA ALA A 45 -0.51 -1.81 -33.19
C ALA A 45 -0.24 -3.28 -32.84
N ILE A 46 0.82 -3.83 -33.40
CA ILE A 46 1.21 -5.23 -33.21
C ILE A 46 2.22 -5.30 -32.08
N CYS A 47 1.75 -5.74 -30.89
CA CYS A 47 2.54 -5.91 -29.67
C CYS A 47 3.21 -7.30 -29.65
N ASP A 48 3.89 -7.65 -30.73
CA ASP A 48 4.51 -8.95 -30.95
C ASP A 48 5.59 -8.84 -32.02
N ASP A 49 6.21 -9.96 -32.46
CA ASP A 49 7.09 -10.00 -33.61
C ASP A 49 6.29 -9.81 -34.89
N PRO A 50 6.57 -8.79 -35.72
CA PRO A 50 5.81 -8.50 -36.95
C PRO A 50 6.05 -9.47 -38.13
N THR A 51 6.92 -10.46 -37.96
CA THR A 51 7.41 -11.31 -39.04
C THR A 51 6.37 -12.19 -39.75
N ARG A 52 5.11 -12.17 -39.33
CA ARG A 52 4.00 -12.94 -39.91
C ARG A 52 2.87 -12.04 -40.43
N GLY A 53 3.21 -11.02 -41.23
CA GLY A 53 2.22 -10.21 -41.95
C GLY A 53 1.78 -10.86 -43.27
N GLY A 54 0.57 -10.55 -43.72
CA GLY A 54 0.12 -10.88 -45.08
C GLY A 54 -1.14 -11.72 -45.21
N ASP A 55 -1.96 -11.84 -44.16
CA ASP A 55 -3.29 -12.42 -44.27
C ASP A 55 -4.23 -11.40 -44.97
N PRO A 56 -4.91 -11.76 -46.06
CA PRO A 56 -5.84 -10.87 -46.78
C PRO A 56 -6.99 -10.33 -45.91
N ARG A 57 -7.25 -10.98 -44.79
CA ARG A 57 -8.24 -10.52 -43.79
C ARG A 57 -7.76 -9.33 -42.97
N ASP A 58 -6.45 -8.99 -42.97
CA ASP A 58 -5.86 -7.87 -42.25
C ASP A 58 -6.09 -6.54 -43.01
N ALA A 59 -7.34 -6.08 -43.03
CA ALA A 59 -7.75 -4.87 -43.73
C ALA A 59 -7.48 -3.60 -42.88
N TYR A 60 -6.23 -3.38 -42.40
CA TYR A 60 -5.81 -2.25 -41.61
C TYR A 60 -4.32 -1.93 -41.78
N ALA A 61 -3.90 -0.74 -41.37
CA ALA A 61 -2.49 -0.40 -41.34
C ALA A 61 -1.85 -0.88 -40.03
N GLU A 62 -0.75 -1.62 -40.11
CA GLU A 62 -0.03 -2.09 -38.94
C GLU A 62 0.95 -1.02 -38.42
N ILE A 63 1.09 -0.99 -37.09
CA ILE A 63 2.15 -0.25 -36.41
C ILE A 63 2.91 -1.28 -35.54
N PRO A 64 4.08 -1.75 -35.99
CA PRO A 64 4.90 -2.66 -35.20
C PRO A 64 5.37 -2.00 -33.91
N ILE A 65 5.36 -2.73 -32.80
CA ILE A 65 5.79 -2.21 -31.49
C ILE A 65 7.21 -1.62 -31.52
N ARG A 66 8.10 -2.14 -32.38
CA ARG A 66 9.48 -1.67 -32.51
C ARG A 66 9.58 -0.28 -33.18
N GLU A 67 8.54 0.18 -33.87
CA GLU A 67 8.48 1.50 -34.51
C GLU A 67 7.97 2.61 -33.57
N LEU A 68 7.53 2.27 -32.37
CA LEU A 68 6.94 3.23 -31.42
C LEU A 68 7.97 4.09 -30.67
N GLY A 69 9.28 3.93 -30.90
CA GLY A 69 10.31 4.69 -30.19
C GLY A 69 10.34 4.43 -28.67
N LEU A 70 9.97 3.24 -28.23
CA LEU A 70 9.92 2.87 -26.81
C LEU A 70 11.31 2.98 -26.18
N PRO A 71 11.43 3.63 -25.00
CA PRO A 71 12.71 3.74 -24.31
C PRO A 71 13.22 2.36 -23.92
N ASN A 72 14.46 2.03 -24.26
CA ASN A 72 15.08 0.74 -23.97
C ASN A 72 14.13 -0.44 -24.24
N PHE A 73 13.78 -0.64 -25.51
CA PHE A 73 12.76 -1.59 -25.96
C PHE A 73 12.87 -2.98 -25.28
N ASP A 74 14.07 -3.54 -25.19
CA ASP A 74 14.26 -4.88 -24.64
C ASP A 74 13.80 -4.97 -23.17
N ARG A 75 14.11 -3.96 -22.38
CA ARG A 75 13.69 -3.87 -20.97
C ARG A 75 12.19 -3.62 -20.87
N PHE A 76 11.70 -2.68 -21.68
CA PHE A 76 10.28 -2.33 -21.69
C PHE A 76 9.42 -3.55 -22.03
N ALA A 77 9.77 -4.31 -23.09
CA ALA A 77 9.04 -5.51 -23.48
C ALA A 77 9.20 -6.67 -22.50
N PHE A 78 10.38 -6.81 -21.84
CA PHE A 78 10.62 -7.92 -20.93
C PHE A 78 9.94 -7.77 -19.57
N GLN A 79 9.88 -6.55 -19.04
CA GLN A 79 9.37 -6.32 -17.68
C GLN A 79 7.87 -6.56 -17.51
N TYR A 80 7.11 -6.60 -18.62
CA TYR A 80 5.66 -6.69 -18.66
C TYR A 80 5.17 -8.05 -19.13
N THR A 81 4.07 -8.53 -18.54
CA THR A 81 3.29 -9.64 -19.10
C THR A 81 2.64 -9.21 -20.43
N ILE A 82 2.07 -10.16 -21.18
CA ILE A 82 1.36 -9.83 -22.44
C ILE A 82 0.25 -8.80 -22.23
N LEU A 83 -0.53 -8.91 -21.14
CA LEU A 83 -1.60 -7.95 -20.82
C LEU A 83 -1.02 -6.57 -20.52
N GLU A 84 -0.03 -6.52 -19.62
CA GLU A 84 0.60 -5.26 -19.19
C GLU A 84 1.30 -4.55 -20.37
N LEU A 85 1.98 -5.29 -21.24
CA LEU A 85 2.66 -4.71 -22.41
C LEU A 85 1.68 -4.15 -23.44
N ASN A 86 0.59 -4.88 -23.76
CA ASN A 86 -0.43 -4.40 -24.69
C ASN A 86 -1.12 -3.13 -24.17
N THR A 87 -1.28 -2.98 -22.88
CA THR A 87 -1.87 -1.76 -22.30
C THR A 87 -0.83 -0.65 -22.12
N ALA A 88 0.43 -0.99 -21.84
CA ALA A 88 1.50 0.00 -21.60
C ALA A 88 1.81 0.86 -22.83
N ILE A 89 1.74 0.33 -24.03
CA ILE A 89 2.16 1.04 -25.26
C ILE A 89 1.15 2.06 -25.77
N LYS A 90 -0.08 2.12 -25.24
CA LYS A 90 -1.15 3.03 -25.70
C LYS A 90 -0.68 4.47 -25.94
N PRO A 91 -0.03 5.17 -24.96
CA PRO A 91 0.34 6.56 -25.17
C PRO A 91 1.42 6.76 -26.25
N TRP A 92 2.28 5.77 -26.51
CA TRP A 92 3.25 5.84 -27.60
C TRP A 92 2.60 5.68 -28.98
N VAL A 93 1.57 4.81 -29.07
CA VAL A 93 0.77 4.71 -30.31
C VAL A 93 0.03 6.00 -30.60
N ILE A 94 -0.58 6.62 -29.58
CA ILE A 94 -1.28 7.91 -29.71
C ILE A 94 -0.32 8.99 -30.20
N GLU A 95 0.87 9.11 -29.58
CA GLU A 95 1.87 10.09 -30.01
C GLU A 95 2.32 9.85 -31.45
N THR A 96 2.59 8.59 -31.83
CA THR A 96 2.94 8.21 -33.21
C THR A 96 1.86 8.64 -34.21
N LEU A 97 0.58 8.47 -33.87
CA LEU A 97 -0.53 8.87 -34.75
C LEU A 97 -0.68 10.40 -34.83
N PHE A 98 -0.48 11.13 -33.72
CA PHE A 98 -0.44 12.60 -33.75
C PHE A 98 0.71 13.12 -34.62
N ASP A 99 1.87 12.46 -34.59
CA ASP A 99 3.03 12.85 -35.39
C ASP A 99 2.84 12.50 -36.86
N ARG A 100 2.01 11.47 -37.20
CA ARG A 100 1.54 11.17 -38.54
C ARG A 100 0.47 12.17 -39.07
N GLY A 101 0.13 13.19 -38.26
CA GLY A 101 -0.76 14.29 -38.62
C GLY A 101 -2.25 14.02 -38.36
N TYR A 102 -2.62 13.01 -37.59
CA TYR A 102 -4.00 12.81 -37.16
C TYR A 102 -4.35 13.86 -36.11
N GLU A 103 -5.55 14.42 -36.19
CA GLU A 103 -6.05 15.44 -35.25
C GLU A 103 -6.98 14.83 -34.19
N ARG A 104 -7.64 13.71 -34.53
CA ARG A 104 -8.54 12.97 -33.65
C ARG A 104 -8.14 11.50 -33.68
N VAL A 105 -7.89 10.94 -32.51
CA VAL A 105 -7.45 9.55 -32.34
C VAL A 105 -8.39 8.86 -31.37
N ILE A 106 -8.98 7.74 -31.77
CA ILE A 106 -9.88 6.93 -30.97
C ILE A 106 -9.21 5.59 -30.68
N TYR A 107 -9.16 5.18 -29.44
CA TYR A 107 -8.75 3.84 -29.04
C TYR A 107 -9.95 2.99 -28.70
N PHE A 108 -9.94 1.77 -29.19
CA PHE A 108 -10.84 0.69 -28.75
C PHE A 108 -10.02 -0.53 -28.37
N ASP A 109 -10.37 -1.18 -27.24
CA ASP A 109 -9.86 -2.51 -26.94
C ASP A 109 -10.29 -3.49 -28.03
N PRO A 110 -9.46 -4.48 -28.35
CA PRO A 110 -9.72 -5.38 -29.49
C PRO A 110 -11.01 -6.22 -29.31
N ASP A 111 -11.47 -6.42 -28.08
CA ASP A 111 -12.71 -7.14 -27.76
C ASP A 111 -13.97 -6.24 -27.69
N ILE A 112 -13.89 -5.07 -28.35
CA ILE A 112 -15.05 -4.19 -28.60
C ILE A 112 -15.60 -4.46 -30.01
N LYS A 113 -16.93 -4.41 -30.14
CA LYS A 113 -17.64 -4.34 -31.42
C LYS A 113 -18.50 -3.09 -31.47
N VAL A 114 -18.39 -2.36 -32.60
CA VAL A 114 -19.10 -1.11 -32.87
C VAL A 114 -20.38 -1.42 -33.63
N TYR A 115 -21.50 -0.77 -33.26
CA TYR A 115 -22.86 -0.98 -33.80
C TYR A 115 -23.47 0.29 -34.40
N GLY A 116 -22.76 1.41 -34.36
CA GLY A 116 -23.18 2.70 -34.87
C GLY A 116 -22.02 3.57 -35.37
N SER A 117 -22.32 4.68 -36.03
CA SER A 117 -21.29 5.64 -36.47
C SER A 117 -20.54 6.24 -35.29
N VAL A 118 -19.23 6.46 -35.44
CA VAL A 118 -18.39 7.16 -34.43
C VAL A 118 -18.60 8.69 -34.44
N ALA A 119 -19.50 9.22 -35.27
CA ALA A 119 -19.82 10.66 -35.34
C ALA A 119 -20.16 11.28 -33.94
N PRO A 120 -20.90 10.62 -33.02
CA PRO A 120 -21.08 11.13 -31.68
C PRO A 120 -19.78 11.32 -30.89
N ILE A 121 -18.78 10.44 -31.09
CA ILE A 121 -17.46 10.59 -30.45
C ILE A 121 -16.76 11.82 -31.00
N LEU A 122 -16.80 12.03 -32.32
CA LEU A 122 -16.19 13.18 -32.96
C LEU A 122 -16.84 14.49 -32.52
N ALA A 123 -18.15 14.52 -32.36
CA ALA A 123 -18.88 15.67 -31.84
C ALA A 123 -18.47 16.04 -30.41
N ARG A 124 -18.18 15.03 -29.55
CA ARG A 124 -17.62 15.28 -28.21
C ARG A 124 -16.22 15.89 -28.29
N LEU A 125 -15.37 15.44 -29.21
CA LEU A 125 -14.02 15.96 -29.42
C LEU A 125 -13.98 17.39 -30.00
N GLU A 126 -15.10 17.95 -30.44
CA GLU A 126 -15.18 19.39 -30.78
C GLU A 126 -15.07 20.28 -29.54
N HIS A 127 -15.53 19.79 -28.39
CA HIS A 127 -15.62 20.55 -27.14
C HIS A 127 -14.73 19.98 -26.02
N ALA A 128 -14.06 18.84 -26.24
CA ALA A 128 -13.18 18.20 -25.28
C ALA A 128 -11.88 17.75 -25.94
N ASP A 129 -10.81 17.74 -25.15
CA ASP A 129 -9.51 17.21 -25.57
C ASP A 129 -9.38 15.71 -25.32
N ILE A 130 -10.03 15.23 -24.23
CA ILE A 130 -10.00 13.83 -23.79
C ILE A 130 -11.43 13.39 -23.46
N VAL A 131 -11.88 12.27 -24.04
CA VAL A 131 -13.20 11.67 -23.74
C VAL A 131 -12.99 10.30 -23.11
N LEU A 132 -13.59 10.12 -21.92
CA LEU A 132 -13.54 8.89 -21.12
C LEU A 132 -14.94 8.33 -20.90
N THR A 133 -15.05 7.03 -20.66
CA THR A 133 -16.30 6.38 -20.22
C THR A 133 -16.11 5.77 -18.83
N PRO A 134 -17.04 5.98 -17.87
CA PRO A 134 -16.96 5.32 -16.58
C PRO A 134 -17.38 3.85 -16.67
N HIS A 135 -16.90 3.00 -15.78
CA HIS A 135 -17.39 1.63 -15.64
C HIS A 135 -18.86 1.61 -15.23
N LEU A 136 -19.21 2.43 -14.25
CA LEU A 136 -20.56 2.51 -13.69
C LEU A 136 -21.09 3.92 -13.83
N THR A 137 -22.39 4.00 -14.16
CA THR A 137 -23.17 5.24 -14.17
C THR A 137 -24.30 5.23 -13.12
N ASP A 138 -24.49 4.09 -12.45
CA ASP A 138 -25.39 3.90 -11.34
C ASP A 138 -24.79 2.88 -10.35
N ARG A 139 -25.36 2.79 -9.16
CA ARG A 139 -24.92 1.90 -8.07
C ARG A 139 -25.00 0.43 -8.45
N LEU A 140 -24.11 -0.37 -7.88
CA LEU A 140 -24.00 -1.80 -8.10
C LEU A 140 -23.94 -2.54 -6.75
N ASP A 141 -25.08 -2.76 -6.12
CA ASP A 141 -25.21 -3.37 -4.80
C ASP A 141 -26.08 -4.62 -4.84
N ASP A 142 -25.63 -5.67 -5.51
CA ASP A 142 -26.30 -6.95 -5.66
C ASP A 142 -25.55 -8.13 -5.04
N GLY A 143 -24.46 -7.86 -4.32
CA GLY A 143 -23.63 -8.87 -3.66
C GLY A 143 -22.83 -9.78 -4.59
N LYS A 144 -22.82 -9.51 -5.90
CA LYS A 144 -22.11 -10.28 -6.92
C LYS A 144 -20.80 -9.62 -7.35
N HIS A 145 -19.98 -10.36 -8.11
CA HIS A 145 -18.72 -9.87 -8.64
C HIS A 145 -18.86 -9.46 -10.12
N PRO A 146 -18.23 -8.32 -10.54
CA PRO A 146 -17.50 -7.36 -9.71
C PRO A 146 -18.44 -6.51 -8.85
N SER A 147 -17.99 -6.18 -7.64
CA SER A 147 -18.61 -5.18 -6.78
C SER A 147 -18.08 -3.78 -7.09
N GLU A 148 -18.68 -2.73 -6.55
CA GLU A 148 -18.15 -1.35 -6.64
C GLU A 148 -16.72 -1.25 -6.13
N ILE A 149 -16.36 -2.00 -5.06
CA ILE A 149 -14.98 -2.05 -4.56
C ILE A 149 -14.04 -2.64 -5.60
N ALA A 150 -14.44 -3.70 -6.30
CA ALA A 150 -13.61 -4.29 -7.35
C ALA A 150 -13.41 -3.31 -8.52
N ILE A 151 -14.43 -2.53 -8.86
CA ILE A 151 -14.33 -1.45 -9.85
C ILE A 151 -13.38 -0.33 -9.37
N LEU A 152 -13.51 0.14 -8.12
CA LEU A 152 -12.60 1.13 -7.54
C LEU A 152 -11.13 0.64 -7.53
N GLN A 153 -10.90 -0.65 -7.31
CA GLN A 153 -9.57 -1.24 -7.35
C GLN A 153 -8.99 -1.29 -8.77
N SER A 154 -9.81 -1.55 -9.78
CA SER A 154 -9.35 -1.62 -11.17
C SER A 154 -9.35 -0.29 -11.90
N GLY A 155 -10.09 0.71 -11.43
CA GLY A 155 -10.22 2.06 -12.01
C GLY A 155 -11.67 2.45 -12.25
N SER A 156 -12.00 3.72 -12.03
CA SER A 156 -13.36 4.26 -12.20
C SER A 156 -13.76 4.39 -13.67
N TYR A 157 -12.75 4.62 -14.55
CA TYR A 157 -12.92 4.73 -16.00
C TYR A 157 -12.45 3.47 -16.69
N ASN A 158 -13.20 3.01 -17.71
CA ASN A 158 -12.81 1.85 -18.50
C ASN A 158 -11.96 2.28 -19.69
N LEU A 159 -10.70 1.89 -19.71
CA LEU A 159 -9.74 2.21 -20.76
C LEU A 159 -9.76 1.24 -21.95
N GLY A 160 -10.80 0.42 -22.05
CA GLY A 160 -11.17 -0.18 -23.33
C GLY A 160 -11.56 0.86 -24.37
N PHE A 161 -11.87 2.09 -23.92
CA PHE A 161 -12.15 3.22 -24.78
C PHE A 161 -11.51 4.50 -24.24
N ILE A 162 -10.84 5.25 -25.11
CA ILE A 162 -10.46 6.65 -24.92
C ILE A 162 -10.41 7.34 -26.28
N ALA A 163 -10.92 8.57 -26.35
CA ALA A 163 -10.81 9.38 -27.57
C ALA A 163 -10.12 10.72 -27.26
N LEU A 164 -9.29 11.18 -28.16
CA LEU A 164 -8.37 12.28 -27.97
C LEU A 164 -8.35 13.23 -29.19
N ARG A 165 -8.37 14.52 -28.90
CA ARG A 165 -8.10 15.58 -29.90
C ARG A 165 -6.67 16.08 -29.71
N ARG A 166 -5.92 16.26 -30.78
CA ARG A 166 -4.56 16.81 -30.73
C ARG A 166 -4.58 18.26 -30.25
N SER A 167 -4.02 18.49 -29.07
CA SER A 167 -3.84 19.80 -28.43
C SER A 167 -2.59 19.76 -27.55
N ASP A 168 -2.13 20.91 -27.07
CA ASP A 168 -1.02 20.99 -26.12
C ASP A 168 -1.35 20.27 -24.83
N GLU A 169 -2.61 20.36 -24.38
CA GLU A 169 -3.08 19.69 -23.17
C GLU A 169 -3.06 18.16 -23.32
N THR A 170 -3.51 17.64 -24.45
CA THR A 170 -3.45 16.20 -24.74
C THR A 170 -2.01 15.71 -24.85
N ARG A 171 -1.10 16.47 -25.46
CA ARG A 171 0.33 16.11 -25.49
C ARG A 171 0.93 16.08 -24.08
N ARG A 172 0.56 17.03 -23.22
CA ARG A 172 0.95 17.04 -21.80
C ARG A 172 0.44 15.80 -21.08
N PHE A 173 -0.80 15.40 -21.33
CA PHE A 173 -1.39 14.17 -20.78
C PHE A 173 -0.65 12.93 -21.28
N VAL A 174 -0.43 12.80 -22.59
CA VAL A 174 0.26 11.63 -23.19
C VAL A 174 1.67 11.49 -22.62
N ALA A 175 2.45 12.57 -22.52
CA ALA A 175 3.79 12.56 -21.94
C ALA A 175 3.79 12.15 -20.45
N TRP A 176 2.84 12.68 -19.68
CA TRP A 176 2.65 12.24 -18.28
C TRP A 176 2.30 10.75 -18.20
N TRP A 177 1.39 10.27 -19.04
CA TRP A 177 0.96 8.88 -19.02
C TRP A 177 2.10 7.94 -19.43
N GLN A 178 2.90 8.28 -20.45
CA GLN A 178 4.14 7.59 -20.81
C GLN A 178 5.08 7.47 -19.58
N SER A 179 5.27 8.54 -18.84
CA SER A 179 6.13 8.54 -17.65
C SER A 179 5.66 7.53 -16.58
N LYS A 180 4.35 7.31 -16.45
CA LYS A 180 3.76 6.32 -15.52
C LYS A 180 3.87 4.90 -16.06
N LEU A 181 3.54 4.73 -17.33
CA LEU A 181 3.53 3.41 -17.95
C LEU A 181 4.94 2.92 -18.34
N LEU A 182 5.97 3.73 -18.15
CA LEU A 182 7.34 3.29 -18.34
C LEU A 182 7.73 2.11 -17.44
N ARG A 183 7.19 2.06 -16.20
CA ARG A 183 7.50 1.02 -15.20
C ARG A 183 6.30 0.49 -14.42
N ASP A 184 5.21 1.23 -14.33
CA ASP A 184 4.10 0.97 -13.41
C ASP A 184 2.78 0.62 -14.13
N CYS A 185 2.86 0.05 -15.35
CA CYS A 185 1.72 -0.55 -16.05
C CYS A 185 1.54 -2.02 -15.62
N VAL A 186 1.25 -2.24 -14.34
CA VAL A 186 1.23 -3.58 -13.73
C VAL A 186 -0.07 -3.85 -13.01
N VAL A 187 -0.41 -5.13 -12.87
CA VAL A 187 -1.50 -5.56 -11.98
C VAL A 187 -0.93 -5.78 -10.58
N ASP A 188 -1.03 -4.76 -9.74
CA ASP A 188 -0.60 -4.79 -8.33
C ASP A 188 -1.62 -4.02 -7.47
N ILE A 189 -2.71 -4.70 -7.15
CA ILE A 189 -3.84 -4.12 -6.39
C ILE A 189 -3.39 -3.61 -5.01
N ALA A 190 -2.40 -4.26 -4.39
CA ALA A 190 -1.88 -3.85 -3.09
C ALA A 190 -1.19 -2.47 -3.16
N ARG A 191 -0.57 -2.14 -4.29
CA ARG A 191 0.02 -0.82 -4.56
C ARG A 191 -0.97 0.18 -5.18
N GLY A 192 -2.24 -0.20 -5.38
CA GLY A 192 -3.23 0.62 -6.05
C GLY A 192 -3.00 0.75 -7.57
N LEU A 193 -2.36 -0.25 -8.21
CA LEU A 193 -2.06 -0.26 -9.63
C LEU A 193 -2.89 -1.33 -10.34
N PHE A 194 -3.46 -0.94 -11.47
CA PHE A 194 -4.15 -1.85 -12.39
C PHE A 194 -3.89 -1.39 -13.82
N THR A 195 -2.83 -1.90 -14.41
CA THR A 195 -2.36 -1.59 -15.76
C THR A 195 -2.29 -0.08 -16.04
N ASP A 196 -2.67 0.35 -17.22
CA ASP A 196 -2.77 1.75 -17.66
C ASP A 196 -4.00 2.46 -17.06
N GLN A 197 -5.05 1.70 -16.78
CA GLN A 197 -6.40 2.19 -16.46
C GLN A 197 -6.46 2.92 -15.11
N LYS A 198 -5.81 2.41 -14.07
CA LYS A 198 -5.88 3.01 -12.72
C LYS A 198 -5.28 4.41 -12.66
N TRP A 199 -4.30 4.70 -13.50
CA TRP A 199 -3.72 6.05 -13.62
C TRP A 199 -4.72 7.09 -14.09
N ILE A 200 -5.71 6.69 -14.90
CA ILE A 200 -6.71 7.58 -15.48
C ILE A 200 -7.69 8.15 -14.45
N ASP A 201 -7.83 7.53 -13.28
CA ASP A 201 -8.63 8.10 -12.18
C ASP A 201 -8.16 9.51 -11.79
N LEU A 202 -6.88 9.85 -12.02
CA LEU A 202 -6.31 11.16 -11.72
C LEU A 202 -6.56 12.20 -12.83
N VAL A 203 -6.87 11.75 -14.04
CA VAL A 203 -6.88 12.61 -15.25
C VAL A 203 -7.91 13.73 -15.16
N PRO A 204 -9.16 13.52 -14.74
CA PRO A 204 -10.13 14.61 -14.65
C PRO A 204 -9.77 15.69 -13.63
N GLY A 205 -8.91 15.37 -12.65
CA GLY A 205 -8.41 16.33 -11.66
C GLY A 205 -7.12 17.05 -12.06
N MET A 206 -6.37 16.51 -13.03
CA MET A 206 -5.03 17.01 -13.40
C MET A 206 -4.99 17.74 -14.74
N PHE A 207 -5.92 17.44 -15.65
CA PHE A 207 -5.91 17.94 -17.02
C PHE A 207 -7.23 18.63 -17.36
N GLY A 208 -7.13 19.74 -18.13
CA GLY A 208 -8.29 20.42 -18.69
C GLY A 208 -8.90 19.67 -19.89
N GLY A 209 -10.10 20.10 -20.32
CA GLY A 209 -10.73 19.56 -21.51
C GLY A 209 -11.14 18.07 -21.43
N VAL A 210 -11.31 17.52 -20.24
CA VAL A 210 -11.73 16.11 -20.03
C VAL A 210 -13.24 16.04 -19.96
N ALA A 211 -13.84 15.25 -20.86
CA ALA A 211 -15.27 14.93 -20.83
C ALA A 211 -15.47 13.45 -20.41
N VAL A 212 -16.37 13.25 -19.46
CA VAL A 212 -16.79 11.91 -19.02
C VAL A 212 -18.16 11.61 -19.63
N GLU A 213 -18.17 10.73 -20.64
CA GLU A 213 -19.38 10.36 -21.36
C GLU A 213 -20.18 9.31 -20.58
N ARG A 214 -21.47 9.59 -20.39
CA ARG A 214 -22.41 8.75 -19.62
C ARG A 214 -23.57 8.21 -20.45
N ASP A 215 -23.58 8.45 -21.77
CA ASP A 215 -24.61 7.89 -22.65
C ASP A 215 -24.68 6.37 -22.48
N PRO A 216 -25.86 5.81 -22.22
CA PRO A 216 -26.03 4.38 -21.94
C PRO A 216 -25.65 3.48 -23.14
N GLY A 217 -25.63 3.99 -24.35
CA GLY A 217 -25.23 3.24 -25.56
C GLY A 217 -23.70 3.11 -25.73
N TRP A 218 -22.90 3.81 -24.91
CA TRP A 218 -21.46 3.76 -25.01
C TRP A 218 -20.83 2.80 -23.99
N ASN A 219 -19.90 2.00 -24.42
CA ASN A 219 -19.14 1.07 -23.57
C ASN A 219 -20.03 0.15 -22.72
N VAL A 220 -21.04 -0.47 -23.40
CA VAL A 220 -21.93 -1.44 -22.76
C VAL A 220 -21.15 -2.73 -22.51
N ALA A 221 -21.20 -3.25 -21.28
CA ALA A 221 -20.45 -4.44 -20.91
C ALA A 221 -21.07 -5.13 -19.68
N TYR A 222 -20.58 -6.33 -19.34
CA TYR A 222 -21.07 -7.11 -18.20
C TYR A 222 -21.11 -6.35 -16.86
N TRP A 223 -20.25 -5.34 -16.66
CA TRP A 223 -20.18 -4.59 -15.38
C TRP A 223 -21.29 -3.53 -15.24
N ASN A 224 -21.99 -3.17 -16.34
CA ASN A 224 -23.06 -2.15 -16.33
C ASN A 224 -24.40 -2.64 -16.87
N LEU A 225 -24.52 -3.90 -17.30
CA LEU A 225 -25.78 -4.47 -17.79
C LEU A 225 -26.91 -4.55 -16.73
N ASN A 226 -26.62 -4.42 -15.44
CA ASN A 226 -27.64 -4.40 -14.39
C ASN A 226 -28.49 -3.13 -14.43
N HIS A 227 -28.03 -2.03 -15.03
CA HIS A 227 -28.77 -0.77 -15.20
C HIS A 227 -28.82 -0.30 -16.67
N ARG A 228 -28.36 -1.12 -17.63
CA ARG A 228 -28.41 -0.87 -19.08
C ARG A 228 -29.26 -1.92 -19.75
N HIS A 229 -30.50 -1.55 -20.07
CA HIS A 229 -31.47 -2.45 -20.69
C HIS A 229 -31.30 -2.40 -22.21
N VAL A 230 -30.77 -3.47 -22.77
CA VAL A 230 -30.57 -3.63 -24.22
C VAL A 230 -31.83 -4.18 -24.86
N VAL A 231 -32.30 -3.53 -25.91
CA VAL A 231 -33.48 -3.93 -26.71
C VAL A 231 -33.06 -4.02 -28.18
N GLN A 232 -33.56 -5.01 -28.88
CA GLN A 232 -33.41 -5.16 -30.30
C GLN A 232 -34.72 -4.89 -31.03
N ASN A 233 -34.72 -3.93 -31.96
CA ASN A 233 -35.88 -3.59 -32.83
C ASN A 233 -35.41 -3.53 -34.26
N ASP A 234 -36.08 -4.25 -35.16
CA ASP A 234 -35.83 -4.24 -36.62
C ASP A 234 -34.31 -4.37 -37.01
N GLY A 235 -33.60 -5.25 -36.27
CA GLY A 235 -32.18 -5.50 -36.53
C GLY A 235 -31.21 -4.49 -35.89
N THR A 236 -31.70 -3.40 -35.26
CA THR A 236 -30.91 -2.41 -34.55
C THR A 236 -31.00 -2.62 -33.06
N PHE A 237 -29.94 -2.20 -32.33
CA PHE A 237 -29.89 -2.29 -30.88
C PHE A 237 -29.97 -0.91 -30.24
N SER A 238 -30.71 -0.81 -29.16
CA SER A 238 -30.77 0.37 -28.29
C SER A 238 -30.57 0.00 -26.82
N VAL A 239 -30.11 0.97 -26.01
CA VAL A 239 -29.82 0.81 -24.60
C VAL A 239 -30.48 1.96 -23.84
N ASN A 240 -31.46 1.65 -22.97
CA ASN A 240 -32.22 2.67 -22.26
C ASN A 240 -32.82 3.74 -23.20
N GLY A 241 -33.22 3.34 -24.41
CA GLY A 241 -33.81 4.23 -25.43
C GLY A 241 -32.80 5.00 -26.29
N GLN A 242 -31.47 4.91 -26.04
CA GLN A 242 -30.42 5.47 -26.90
C GLN A 242 -29.85 4.40 -27.84
N PRO A 243 -29.37 4.75 -29.05
CA PRO A 243 -28.71 3.80 -29.94
C PRO A 243 -27.50 3.15 -29.29
N LEU A 244 -27.31 1.83 -29.45
CA LEU A 244 -26.07 1.17 -29.04
C LEU A 244 -24.94 1.62 -29.96
N LEU A 245 -23.91 2.29 -29.42
CA LEU A 245 -22.75 2.69 -30.18
C LEU A 245 -21.67 1.59 -30.20
N PHE A 246 -21.29 1.07 -29.01
CA PHE A 246 -20.38 -0.07 -28.95
C PHE A 246 -20.58 -0.91 -27.68
N PHE A 247 -20.36 -2.24 -27.85
CA PHE A 247 -20.38 -3.23 -26.79
C PHE A 247 -18.97 -3.79 -26.55
N HIS A 248 -18.56 -3.83 -25.29
CA HIS A 248 -17.24 -4.31 -24.86
C HIS A 248 -17.39 -5.74 -24.30
N PHE A 249 -16.97 -6.74 -25.07
CA PHE A 249 -17.04 -8.17 -24.73
C PHE A 249 -15.89 -8.63 -23.83
N SER A 250 -15.50 -7.78 -22.86
CA SER A 250 -14.37 -8.02 -21.97
C SER A 250 -14.44 -9.39 -21.30
N GLY A 251 -13.41 -10.21 -21.53
CA GLY A 251 -13.33 -11.55 -20.98
C GLY A 251 -14.37 -12.55 -21.51
N PHE A 252 -15.03 -12.26 -22.61
CA PHE A 252 -15.93 -13.18 -23.29
C PHE A 252 -15.16 -14.37 -23.88
N VAL A 253 -15.73 -15.57 -23.70
CA VAL A 253 -15.19 -16.81 -24.27
C VAL A 253 -16.34 -17.54 -24.96
N PRO A 254 -16.28 -17.73 -26.29
CA PRO A 254 -17.31 -18.47 -27.02
C PRO A 254 -17.56 -19.85 -26.40
N GLY A 255 -18.84 -20.20 -26.20
CA GLY A 255 -19.25 -21.47 -25.60
C GLY A 255 -19.11 -21.58 -24.07
N ALA A 256 -18.60 -20.56 -23.40
CA ALA A 256 -18.55 -20.53 -21.94
C ALA A 256 -19.96 -20.36 -21.30
N ARG A 257 -20.13 -20.83 -20.07
CA ARG A 257 -21.40 -20.69 -19.33
C ARG A 257 -21.70 -19.24 -18.92
N LEU A 258 -20.67 -18.43 -18.68
CA LEU A 258 -20.80 -17.04 -18.24
C LEU A 258 -20.53 -16.09 -19.40
N LEU A 259 -21.19 -14.94 -19.41
CA LEU A 259 -20.97 -13.87 -20.42
C LEU A 259 -19.49 -13.37 -20.40
N SER A 260 -18.88 -13.37 -19.24
CA SER A 260 -17.47 -13.03 -19.09
C SER A 260 -16.82 -13.87 -17.98
N LYS A 261 -15.55 -14.21 -18.13
CA LYS A 261 -14.76 -14.91 -17.10
C LYS A 261 -14.49 -14.05 -15.85
N HIS A 262 -14.75 -12.74 -15.93
CA HIS A 262 -14.47 -11.76 -14.89
C HIS A 262 -15.66 -11.45 -13.99
N GLN A 263 -16.77 -12.18 -14.11
CA GLN A 263 -17.99 -11.91 -13.36
C GLN A 263 -18.71 -13.23 -12.97
N ASP A 264 -19.67 -13.14 -12.04
CA ASP A 264 -20.55 -14.25 -11.61
C ASP A 264 -22.04 -13.89 -11.69
N ARG A 265 -22.38 -12.75 -12.31
CA ARG A 265 -23.74 -12.17 -12.36
C ARG A 265 -24.57 -12.71 -13.49
N PHE A 266 -24.01 -12.82 -14.69
CA PHE A 266 -24.72 -13.14 -15.92
C PHE A 266 -24.30 -14.49 -16.50
N THR A 267 -25.21 -15.48 -16.47
CA THR A 267 -25.04 -16.75 -17.20
C THR A 267 -25.59 -16.57 -18.62
N MET A 268 -25.01 -17.27 -19.59
CA MET A 268 -25.51 -17.21 -20.99
C MET A 268 -26.99 -17.59 -21.12
N GLU A 269 -27.50 -18.54 -20.33
CA GLU A 269 -28.91 -18.95 -20.30
C GLU A 269 -29.84 -17.87 -19.75
N GLY A 270 -29.38 -17.10 -18.76
CA GLY A 270 -30.15 -16.06 -18.08
C GLY A 270 -30.06 -14.67 -18.72
N LEU A 271 -29.37 -14.53 -19.86
CA LEU A 271 -29.24 -13.23 -20.54
C LEU A 271 -30.58 -12.79 -21.17
N PRO A 272 -30.87 -11.47 -21.15
CA PRO A 272 -31.91 -10.90 -21.97
C PRO A 272 -31.72 -11.28 -23.45
N PRO A 273 -32.79 -11.55 -24.22
CA PRO A 273 -32.69 -12.03 -25.61
C PRO A 273 -31.79 -11.14 -26.50
N ALA A 274 -31.88 -9.82 -26.37
CA ALA A 274 -31.08 -8.89 -27.14
C ALA A 274 -29.58 -9.00 -26.81
N VAL A 275 -29.21 -9.15 -25.53
CA VAL A 275 -27.81 -9.33 -25.10
C VAL A 275 -27.29 -10.70 -25.55
N ARG A 276 -28.13 -11.71 -25.50
CA ARG A 276 -27.82 -13.04 -26.02
C ARG A 276 -27.51 -12.99 -27.52
N ALA A 277 -28.34 -12.30 -28.30
CA ALA A 277 -28.15 -12.12 -29.74
C ALA A 277 -26.81 -11.41 -30.06
N LEU A 278 -26.46 -10.35 -29.28
CA LEU A 278 -25.16 -9.68 -29.41
C LEU A 278 -23.99 -10.64 -29.17
N ALA A 279 -24.05 -11.46 -28.11
CA ALA A 279 -22.99 -12.41 -27.76
C ALA A 279 -22.84 -13.55 -28.78
N ASP A 280 -23.96 -14.11 -29.25
CA ASP A 280 -23.97 -15.18 -30.25
C ASP A 280 -23.42 -14.66 -31.60
N GLN A 281 -23.83 -13.45 -32.02
CA GLN A 281 -23.30 -12.81 -33.25
C GLN A 281 -21.80 -12.54 -33.13
N TYR A 282 -21.34 -12.00 -31.99
CA TYR A 282 -19.93 -11.74 -31.75
C TYR A 282 -19.08 -13.02 -31.78
N ALA A 283 -19.59 -14.12 -31.22
CA ALA A 283 -18.93 -15.43 -31.31
C ALA A 283 -18.81 -15.95 -32.75
N MET A 284 -19.78 -15.66 -33.63
CA MET A 284 -19.70 -15.99 -35.06
C MET A 284 -18.63 -15.13 -35.76
N ASP A 285 -18.67 -13.81 -35.52
CA ASP A 285 -17.72 -12.88 -36.13
C ASP A 285 -16.25 -13.21 -35.78
N LEU A 286 -15.98 -13.62 -34.55
CA LEU A 286 -14.63 -14.03 -34.10
C LEU A 286 -14.16 -15.27 -34.88
N ARG A 287 -15.03 -16.28 -35.05
CA ARG A 287 -14.72 -17.49 -35.84
C ARG A 287 -14.44 -17.15 -37.29
N ASP A 288 -15.29 -16.34 -37.91
CA ASP A 288 -15.16 -15.91 -39.33
C ASP A 288 -13.88 -15.07 -39.51
N SER A 289 -13.45 -14.35 -38.48
CA SER A 289 -12.20 -13.60 -38.43
C SER A 289 -10.93 -14.46 -38.23
N GLY A 290 -11.06 -15.79 -38.12
CA GLY A 290 -9.95 -16.74 -38.07
C GLY A 290 -9.42 -16.98 -36.64
N GLU A 291 -10.32 -17.10 -35.64
CA GLU A 291 -9.98 -17.33 -34.24
C GLU A 291 -9.07 -18.57 -34.06
N GLU A 292 -9.40 -19.68 -34.73
CA GLU A 292 -8.65 -20.93 -34.58
C GLU A 292 -7.20 -20.82 -35.04
N ASP A 293 -6.97 -20.18 -36.18
CA ASP A 293 -5.63 -19.96 -36.77
C ASP A 293 -4.80 -19.02 -35.87
N CYS A 294 -5.41 -17.90 -35.43
CA CYS A 294 -4.71 -16.90 -34.62
C CYS A 294 -4.28 -17.45 -33.30
N ARG A 295 -5.15 -18.20 -32.57
CA ARG A 295 -4.87 -18.74 -31.24
C ARG A 295 -3.67 -19.68 -31.20
N GLN A 296 -3.27 -20.27 -32.31
CA GLN A 296 -2.11 -21.16 -32.38
C GLN A 296 -0.77 -20.40 -32.47
N VAL A 297 -0.79 -19.12 -32.76
CA VAL A 297 0.43 -18.31 -32.91
C VAL A 297 1.04 -18.04 -31.55
N PRO A 298 2.28 -18.49 -31.28
CA PRO A 298 2.90 -18.23 -29.98
C PRO A 298 3.29 -16.75 -29.86
N TYR A 299 3.13 -16.21 -28.66
CA TYR A 299 3.58 -14.84 -28.33
C TYR A 299 5.11 -14.77 -28.27
N ALA A 300 5.73 -13.90 -29.08
CA ALA A 300 7.19 -13.84 -29.24
C ALA A 300 7.93 -13.50 -27.94
N PHE A 301 7.39 -12.58 -27.11
CA PHE A 301 8.00 -12.18 -25.83
C PHE A 301 7.58 -13.09 -24.66
N GLY A 302 6.95 -14.23 -24.94
CA GLY A 302 6.47 -15.17 -23.92
C GLY A 302 7.45 -16.26 -23.55
N ARG A 303 8.52 -16.44 -24.33
CA ARG A 303 9.47 -17.55 -24.17
C ARG A 303 10.91 -17.07 -24.26
N LEU A 304 11.80 -17.80 -23.57
CA LEU A 304 13.24 -17.69 -23.77
C LEU A 304 13.61 -18.25 -25.15
N LEU A 305 14.79 -17.92 -25.68
CA LEU A 305 15.29 -18.41 -26.98
C LEU A 305 15.38 -19.94 -27.05
N GLN A 306 15.58 -20.60 -25.92
CA GLN A 306 15.61 -22.06 -25.82
C GLN A 306 14.21 -22.68 -25.68
N GLY A 307 13.14 -21.87 -25.75
CA GLY A 307 11.75 -22.32 -25.76
C GLY A 307 11.04 -22.37 -24.41
N GLN A 308 11.72 -22.18 -23.29
CA GLN A 308 11.10 -22.17 -21.97
C GLN A 308 10.16 -20.97 -21.79
N PRO A 309 9.01 -21.13 -21.13
CA PRO A 309 8.14 -19.99 -20.83
C PRO A 309 8.82 -19.03 -19.84
N ILE A 310 8.61 -17.73 -20.03
CA ILE A 310 9.05 -16.69 -19.10
C ILE A 310 7.94 -16.53 -18.04
N PRO A 311 8.15 -16.96 -16.78
CA PRO A 311 7.13 -16.81 -15.74
C PRO A 311 6.91 -15.33 -15.38
N ASP A 312 5.70 -14.96 -14.98
CA ASP A 312 5.38 -13.59 -14.54
C ASP A 312 6.26 -13.15 -13.33
N VAL A 313 6.59 -14.10 -12.46
CA VAL A 313 7.52 -13.87 -11.34
C VAL A 313 8.90 -13.44 -11.83
N MET A 314 9.39 -13.97 -12.96
CA MET A 314 10.68 -13.59 -13.54
C MET A 314 10.66 -12.14 -14.05
N ARG A 315 9.57 -11.73 -14.70
CA ARG A 315 9.36 -10.33 -15.13
C ARG A 315 9.33 -9.38 -13.95
N ARG A 316 8.61 -9.74 -12.90
CA ARG A 316 8.59 -8.99 -11.65
C ARG A 316 9.96 -8.93 -10.97
N CYS A 317 10.64 -10.07 -10.87
CA CYS A 317 12.00 -10.17 -10.34
C CYS A 317 12.96 -9.21 -11.07
N TYR A 318 12.91 -9.22 -12.40
CA TYR A 318 13.73 -8.33 -13.23
C TYR A 318 13.39 -6.85 -12.98
N ARG A 319 12.10 -6.48 -13.01
CA ARG A 319 11.63 -5.10 -12.79
C ARG A 319 12.04 -4.54 -11.42
N GLU A 320 11.98 -5.37 -10.37
CA GLU A 320 12.32 -4.97 -9.00
C GLU A 320 13.83 -4.98 -8.74
N GLY A 321 14.57 -5.88 -9.37
CA GLY A 321 15.98 -6.13 -9.07
C GLY A 321 16.99 -5.38 -9.94
N PHE A 322 16.57 -4.84 -11.11
CA PHE A 322 17.46 -4.10 -11.99
C PHE A 322 17.15 -2.61 -12.02
N SER A 323 18.20 -1.77 -11.90
CA SER A 323 18.07 -0.34 -12.18
C SER A 323 17.78 -0.14 -13.67
N TRP A 324 16.86 0.78 -14.01
CA TRP A 324 16.51 1.09 -15.40
C TRP A 324 17.72 1.55 -16.23
N ASP A 325 18.64 2.27 -15.62
CA ASP A 325 19.78 2.88 -16.30
C ASP A 325 21.04 1.98 -16.30
N ALA A 326 21.02 0.84 -15.60
CA ALA A 326 22.19 -0.04 -15.54
C ALA A 326 22.46 -0.70 -16.90
N PRO A 327 23.66 -0.70 -17.44
CA PRO A 327 23.97 -1.40 -18.68
C PRO A 327 23.85 -2.91 -18.50
N HIS A 328 23.29 -3.59 -19.49
CA HIS A 328 23.27 -5.06 -19.57
C HIS A 328 23.17 -5.52 -21.02
N PRO A 329 23.54 -6.77 -21.35
CA PRO A 329 23.34 -7.35 -22.68
C PRO A 329 21.87 -7.33 -23.10
N GLY A 330 21.60 -7.24 -24.41
CA GLY A 330 20.23 -7.27 -24.96
C GLY A 330 19.47 -8.53 -24.50
N LEU A 331 18.33 -8.35 -23.86
CA LEU A 331 17.56 -9.44 -23.21
C LEU A 331 17.02 -10.50 -24.18
N TRP A 332 16.92 -10.15 -25.45
CA TRP A 332 16.46 -11.06 -26.52
C TRP A 332 17.63 -11.66 -27.34
N THR A 333 18.86 -11.55 -26.80
CA THR A 333 20.06 -12.22 -27.33
C THR A 333 20.43 -13.43 -26.48
N ALA A 334 21.20 -14.36 -27.03
CA ALA A 334 21.67 -15.53 -26.28
C ALA A 334 22.51 -15.15 -25.05
N GLU A 335 23.38 -14.12 -25.21
CA GLU A 335 24.22 -13.60 -24.12
C GLU A 335 23.38 -12.96 -23.02
N GLY A 336 22.42 -12.10 -23.38
CA GLY A 336 21.53 -11.44 -22.42
C GLY A 336 20.65 -12.41 -21.67
N GLN A 337 20.15 -13.46 -22.32
CA GLN A 337 19.36 -14.49 -21.65
C GLN A 337 20.21 -15.38 -20.74
N ALA A 338 21.43 -15.73 -21.13
CA ALA A 338 22.34 -16.46 -20.26
C ALA A 338 22.66 -15.65 -19.00
N PHE A 339 22.98 -14.35 -19.17
CA PHE A 339 23.18 -13.42 -18.04
C PHE A 339 21.95 -13.36 -17.13
N LEU A 340 20.76 -13.22 -17.70
CA LEU A 340 19.51 -13.13 -16.94
C LEU A 340 19.21 -14.41 -16.16
N ILE A 341 19.37 -15.59 -16.79
CA ILE A 341 19.17 -16.89 -16.15
C ILE A 341 20.15 -17.10 -15.00
N ASP A 342 21.43 -16.76 -15.19
CA ASP A 342 22.44 -16.82 -14.14
C ASP A 342 22.08 -15.91 -12.97
N TRP A 343 21.68 -14.67 -13.26
CA TRP A 343 21.27 -13.71 -12.23
C TRP A 343 20.04 -14.17 -11.45
N VAL A 344 18.93 -14.57 -12.10
CA VAL A 344 17.71 -14.98 -11.40
C VAL A 344 17.87 -16.24 -10.57
N ASN A 345 18.83 -17.09 -10.94
CA ASN A 345 19.22 -18.31 -10.24
C ASN A 345 20.28 -18.07 -9.15
N GLY A 346 20.90 -16.90 -9.16
CA GLY A 346 21.85 -16.49 -8.12
C GLY A 346 21.17 -16.22 -6.77
N PRO A 347 21.93 -16.18 -5.67
CA PRO A 347 21.41 -15.92 -4.34
C PRO A 347 20.80 -14.51 -4.23
N SER A 348 19.63 -14.39 -3.63
CA SER A 348 18.99 -13.09 -3.39
C SER A 348 19.89 -12.17 -2.53
N PRO A 349 19.96 -10.84 -2.80
CA PRO A 349 20.75 -9.90 -2.04
C PRO A 349 20.47 -9.99 -0.53
N GLY A 350 21.52 -9.95 0.28
CA GLY A 350 21.40 -10.07 1.74
C GLY A 350 21.25 -11.49 2.28
N HIS A 351 21.05 -12.53 1.42
CA HIS A 351 20.74 -13.89 1.83
C HIS A 351 21.79 -14.94 1.43
N ARG A 352 23.08 -14.58 1.46
CA ARG A 352 24.20 -15.50 1.11
C ARG A 352 24.24 -16.77 1.96
N SER A 353 23.71 -16.73 3.19
CA SER A 353 23.58 -17.90 4.08
C SER A 353 22.43 -18.84 3.74
N ALA A 354 21.53 -18.45 2.85
CA ALA A 354 20.36 -19.20 2.40
C ALA A 354 20.42 -19.48 0.88
N PRO A 355 21.32 -20.38 0.42
CA PRO A 355 21.58 -20.59 -1.01
C PRO A 355 20.36 -21.11 -1.79
N TRP A 356 19.36 -21.65 -1.11
CA TRP A 356 18.06 -22.02 -1.71
C TRP A 356 17.18 -20.81 -2.05
N LEU A 357 17.47 -19.63 -1.49
CA LEU A 357 16.68 -18.42 -1.72
C LEU A 357 17.28 -17.66 -2.91
N THR A 358 17.09 -18.19 -4.12
CA THR A 358 17.46 -17.52 -5.37
C THR A 358 16.62 -16.25 -5.55
N HIS A 359 17.01 -15.33 -6.46
CA HIS A 359 16.19 -14.15 -6.77
C HIS A 359 14.75 -14.55 -7.16
N MET A 360 14.60 -15.63 -7.95
CA MET A 360 13.28 -16.18 -8.32
C MET A 360 12.51 -16.70 -7.11
N ALA A 361 13.14 -17.52 -6.28
CA ALA A 361 12.50 -18.08 -5.10
C ALA A 361 12.11 -16.99 -4.09
N ALA A 362 12.98 -15.99 -3.87
CA ALA A 362 12.70 -14.86 -3.01
C ALA A 362 11.54 -14.00 -3.53
N THR A 363 11.50 -13.74 -4.84
CA THR A 363 10.41 -12.96 -5.45
C THR A 363 9.08 -13.71 -5.37
N LEU A 364 9.05 -15.02 -5.68
CA LEU A 364 7.84 -15.82 -5.51
C LEU A 364 7.34 -15.80 -4.06
N TYR A 365 8.24 -15.94 -3.10
CA TYR A 365 7.90 -15.86 -1.68
C TYR A 365 7.24 -14.52 -1.32
N ARG A 366 7.83 -13.38 -1.74
CA ARG A 366 7.27 -12.04 -1.47
C ARG A 366 5.89 -11.82 -2.09
N THR A 367 5.57 -12.49 -3.21
CA THR A 367 4.26 -12.37 -3.88
C THR A 367 3.18 -13.30 -3.32
N ARG A 368 3.50 -14.13 -2.32
CA ARG A 368 2.65 -15.21 -1.83
C ARG A 368 2.44 -15.13 -0.31
N PRO A 369 1.46 -14.32 0.17
CA PRO A 369 1.16 -14.19 1.59
C PRO A 369 0.86 -15.53 2.28
N ASP A 370 0.30 -16.49 1.55
CA ASP A 370 0.06 -17.84 2.06
C ASP A 370 1.35 -18.62 2.33
N LEU A 371 2.41 -18.39 1.54
CA LEU A 371 3.72 -18.99 1.79
C LEU A 371 4.44 -18.26 2.94
N GLN A 372 4.32 -16.95 3.02
CA GLN A 372 4.87 -16.16 4.12
C GLN A 372 4.25 -16.57 5.46
N ALA A 373 2.94 -16.79 5.51
CA ALA A 373 2.26 -17.26 6.71
C ALA A 373 2.68 -18.68 7.15
N VAL A 374 3.07 -19.54 6.18
CA VAL A 374 3.50 -20.92 6.47
C VAL A 374 5.00 -21.00 6.76
N PHE A 375 5.81 -20.19 6.10
CA PHE A 375 7.27 -20.17 6.20
C PHE A 375 7.77 -18.77 6.63
N PRO A 376 7.44 -18.27 7.83
CA PRO A 376 7.75 -16.90 8.23
C PRO A 376 9.24 -16.56 8.32
N ASP A 377 10.12 -17.56 8.36
CA ASP A 377 11.58 -17.43 8.37
C ASP A 377 12.22 -18.32 7.29
N VAL A 378 12.20 -17.85 6.04
CA VAL A 378 12.76 -18.60 4.90
C VAL A 378 14.28 -18.56 4.81
N THR A 379 14.92 -17.68 5.57
CA THR A 379 16.40 -17.57 5.65
C THR A 379 16.99 -18.45 6.75
N GLY A 380 16.17 -18.85 7.73
CA GLY A 380 16.53 -19.66 8.87
C GLY A 380 15.74 -20.96 8.96
N ALA A 381 15.01 -21.14 10.07
CA ALA A 381 14.40 -22.41 10.44
C ALA A 381 13.38 -22.97 9.40
N HIS A 382 12.67 -22.10 8.67
CA HIS A 382 11.67 -22.50 7.69
C HIS A 382 12.22 -22.62 6.26
N GLY A 383 13.46 -22.16 6.02
CA GLY A 383 14.11 -22.16 4.71
C GLY A 383 14.13 -23.53 4.01
N PRO A 384 14.59 -24.61 4.64
CA PRO A 384 14.55 -25.94 4.03
C PRO A 384 13.14 -26.43 3.71
N GLY A 385 12.15 -26.06 4.52
CA GLY A 385 10.73 -26.38 4.28
C GLY A 385 10.18 -25.64 3.05
N TYR A 386 10.44 -24.33 2.95
CA TYR A 386 10.09 -23.51 1.79
C TYR A 386 10.78 -24.00 0.52
N ALA A 387 12.10 -24.24 0.56
CA ALA A 387 12.87 -24.74 -0.58
C ALA A 387 12.32 -26.08 -1.08
N LYS A 388 11.94 -26.98 -0.19
CA LYS A 388 11.30 -28.25 -0.55
C LYS A 388 9.93 -28.01 -1.19
N TRP A 389 9.11 -27.13 -0.63
CA TRP A 389 7.84 -26.72 -1.24
C TRP A 389 8.06 -26.14 -2.64
N PHE A 390 9.06 -25.27 -2.80
CA PHE A 390 9.40 -24.65 -4.08
C PHE A 390 9.75 -25.72 -5.12
N VAL A 391 10.65 -26.65 -4.81
CA VAL A 391 11.04 -27.75 -5.70
C VAL A 391 9.85 -28.65 -6.08
N GLU A 392 8.90 -28.86 -5.17
CA GLU A 392 7.76 -29.76 -5.44
C GLU A 392 6.58 -29.07 -6.16
N HIS A 393 6.48 -27.71 -6.12
CA HIS A 393 5.26 -27.02 -6.53
C HIS A 393 5.45 -25.80 -7.44
N ALA A 394 6.67 -25.26 -7.60
CA ALA A 394 6.89 -24.04 -8.39
C ALA A 394 6.51 -24.24 -9.86
N GLU A 395 6.73 -25.40 -10.44
CA GLU A 395 6.29 -25.73 -11.79
C GLU A 395 4.76 -25.59 -11.92
N THR A 396 4.01 -26.29 -11.10
CA THR A 396 2.54 -26.37 -11.22
C THR A 396 1.80 -25.12 -10.72
N GLN A 397 2.41 -24.36 -9.81
CA GLN A 397 1.75 -23.21 -9.16
C GLN A 397 2.23 -21.86 -9.67
N ALA A 398 3.40 -21.79 -10.29
CA ALA A 398 3.99 -20.55 -10.80
C ALA A 398 4.57 -20.68 -12.22
N GLY A 399 4.42 -21.85 -12.86
CA GLY A 399 4.86 -22.08 -14.24
C GLY A 399 6.38 -22.08 -14.42
N PHE A 400 7.13 -22.46 -13.39
CA PHE A 400 8.59 -22.48 -13.45
C PHE A 400 9.08 -23.72 -14.21
N ASP A 401 10.00 -23.48 -15.14
CA ASP A 401 10.76 -24.54 -15.78
C ASP A 401 11.84 -25.11 -14.85
N GLU A 402 12.31 -26.31 -15.16
CA GLU A 402 13.36 -27.01 -14.39
C GLU A 402 14.64 -26.18 -14.23
N ILE A 403 14.97 -25.32 -15.21
CA ILE A 403 16.16 -24.43 -15.12
C ILE A 403 16.12 -23.47 -13.95
N PHE A 404 14.95 -23.14 -13.42
CA PHE A 404 14.76 -22.29 -12.24
C PHE A 404 14.59 -23.08 -10.94
N ILE A 405 14.22 -24.35 -11.04
CA ILE A 405 13.99 -25.26 -9.90
C ILE A 405 15.27 -25.98 -9.50
N ALA A 406 16.09 -26.38 -10.49
CA ALA A 406 17.32 -27.15 -10.26
C ALA A 406 18.32 -26.48 -9.29
N PRO A 407 18.56 -25.14 -9.36
CA PRO A 407 19.46 -24.47 -8.42
C PRO A 407 19.00 -24.57 -6.96
N VAL A 408 17.69 -24.40 -6.71
CA VAL A 408 17.10 -24.54 -5.36
C VAL A 408 17.20 -25.98 -4.86
N ARG A 409 16.98 -26.98 -5.75
CA ARG A 409 17.14 -28.39 -5.43
C ARG A 409 18.60 -28.74 -5.08
N ALA A 410 19.57 -28.23 -5.81
CA ALA A 410 20.98 -28.41 -5.54
C ALA A 410 21.38 -27.80 -4.18
N ALA A 411 20.89 -26.60 -3.87
CA ALA A 411 21.14 -25.93 -2.60
C ALA A 411 20.60 -26.70 -1.38
N LEU A 412 19.50 -27.43 -1.51
CA LEU A 412 18.96 -28.29 -0.46
C LEU A 412 19.90 -29.46 -0.09
N HIS A 413 20.70 -29.93 -1.04
CA HIS A 413 21.64 -31.04 -0.80
C HIS A 413 22.94 -30.53 -0.14
N ILE A 414 23.38 -29.33 -0.43
CA ILE A 414 24.56 -28.69 0.17
C ILE A 414 24.28 -28.26 1.62
N GLY A 415 23.03 -27.88 1.93
CA GLY A 415 22.60 -27.37 3.24
C GLY A 415 22.36 -28.44 4.33
N ARG A 416 22.83 -29.68 4.20
CA ARG A 416 22.76 -30.66 5.28
C ARG A 416 23.80 -30.35 6.37
N GLY A 417 23.54 -29.32 7.17
CA GLY A 417 24.12 -29.13 8.49
C GLY A 417 23.71 -30.25 9.47
N PRO A 418 24.24 -30.29 10.70
CA PRO A 418 24.17 -31.47 11.59
C PRO A 418 22.73 -31.97 11.74
N ARG A 419 22.57 -33.27 11.50
CA ARG A 419 21.30 -34.02 11.48
C ARG A 419 20.50 -33.77 12.75
N GLY A 420 19.39 -33.02 12.62
CA GLY A 420 18.29 -33.13 13.58
C GLY A 420 17.84 -34.59 13.71
N LYS A 421 17.30 -34.99 14.87
CA LYS A 421 16.85 -36.34 15.15
C LYS A 421 16.06 -36.91 13.97
N PRO A 422 16.33 -38.18 13.53
CA PRO A 422 15.58 -38.75 12.41
C PRO A 422 14.09 -38.83 12.74
N ASN A 423 13.26 -38.38 11.80
CA ASN A 423 11.80 -38.50 11.92
C ASN A 423 11.39 -39.99 12.02
N THR A 424 10.37 -40.27 12.81
CA THR A 424 9.78 -41.61 12.82
C THR A 424 9.08 -41.91 11.48
N ALA A 425 9.05 -43.19 11.07
CA ALA A 425 8.35 -43.60 9.84
C ALA A 425 6.88 -43.17 9.81
N ALA A 426 6.23 -43.07 10.97
CA ALA A 426 4.87 -42.56 11.11
C ALA A 426 4.76 -41.05 10.77
N GLN A 427 5.73 -40.24 11.18
CA GLN A 427 5.76 -38.78 10.86
C GLN A 427 5.96 -38.54 9.36
N ASP A 428 6.79 -39.35 8.70
CA ASP A 428 6.99 -39.23 7.26
C ASP A 428 5.74 -39.67 6.47
N LEU A 429 5.01 -40.65 6.94
CA LEU A 429 3.75 -41.12 6.35
C LEU A 429 2.68 -40.00 6.44
N VAL A 430 2.55 -39.39 7.60
CA VAL A 430 1.62 -38.28 7.83
C VAL A 430 1.95 -37.09 6.91
N ARG A 431 3.23 -36.73 6.75
CA ARG A 431 3.65 -35.64 5.83
C ARG A 431 3.34 -35.99 4.38
N ARG A 432 3.58 -37.22 3.94
CA ARG A 432 3.24 -37.69 2.57
C ARG A 432 1.75 -37.58 2.32
N PHE A 433 0.92 -37.97 3.30
CA PHE A 433 -0.54 -37.79 3.21
C PHE A 433 -0.94 -36.32 3.04
N PHE A 434 -0.44 -35.41 3.88
CA PHE A 434 -0.79 -33.98 3.79
C PHE A 434 -0.25 -33.31 2.52
N ARG A 435 0.88 -33.73 1.97
CA ARG A 435 1.36 -33.28 0.65
C ARG A 435 0.46 -33.75 -0.48
N ALA A 436 0.00 -34.99 -0.43
CA ALA A 436 -0.96 -35.50 -1.40
C ALA A 436 -2.30 -34.74 -1.32
N ALA A 437 -2.80 -34.51 -0.10
CA ALA A 437 -4.03 -33.73 0.13
C ALA A 437 -3.88 -32.27 -0.34
N TYR A 438 -2.74 -31.64 -0.13
CA TYR A 438 -2.47 -30.27 -0.63
C TYR A 438 -2.46 -30.22 -2.16
N ARG A 439 -1.80 -31.20 -2.84
CA ARG A 439 -1.81 -31.31 -4.30
C ARG A 439 -3.21 -31.51 -4.85
N ALA A 440 -4.00 -32.41 -4.25
CA ALA A 440 -5.38 -32.65 -4.64
C ALA A 440 -6.27 -31.40 -4.47
N ALA A 441 -6.14 -30.69 -3.34
CA ALA A 441 -6.85 -29.44 -3.11
C ALA A 441 -6.47 -28.33 -4.10
N TRP A 442 -5.20 -28.27 -4.52
CA TRP A 442 -4.75 -27.36 -5.56
C TRP A 442 -5.32 -27.71 -6.93
N GLY A 443 -5.30 -28.98 -7.31
CA GLY A 443 -5.91 -29.48 -8.56
C GLY A 443 -7.41 -29.18 -8.66
N ALA A 444 -8.14 -29.37 -7.55
CA ALA A 444 -9.58 -29.13 -7.47
C ALA A 444 -9.98 -27.65 -7.28
N ARG A 445 -9.03 -26.70 -7.17
CA ARG A 445 -9.30 -25.29 -6.79
C ARG A 445 -10.35 -24.58 -7.63
N HIS A 446 -10.43 -24.88 -8.92
CA HIS A 446 -11.41 -24.28 -9.82
C HIS A 446 -12.82 -24.87 -9.61
N ALA A 447 -12.93 -26.16 -9.34
CA ALA A 447 -14.20 -26.84 -9.09
C ALA A 447 -14.82 -26.46 -7.75
N VAL A 448 -14.00 -26.25 -6.70
CA VAL A 448 -14.49 -25.90 -5.36
C VAL A 448 -14.69 -24.39 -5.15
N ARG A 449 -14.21 -23.56 -6.06
CA ARG A 449 -14.34 -22.09 -5.97
C ARG A 449 -15.78 -21.60 -5.79
N PRO A 450 -16.80 -22.11 -6.51
CA PRO A 450 -18.17 -21.69 -6.33
C PRO A 450 -18.85 -22.26 -5.08
N LEU A 451 -18.27 -23.29 -4.46
CA LEU A 451 -18.88 -24.03 -3.34
C LEU A 451 -18.36 -23.60 -1.96
N MET A 452 -17.28 -22.82 -1.91
CA MET A 452 -16.61 -22.50 -0.64
C MET A 452 -16.19 -21.01 -0.60
N SER A 453 -16.40 -20.37 0.55
CA SER A 453 -15.95 -18.99 0.77
C SER A 453 -14.42 -18.86 0.68
N GLN A 454 -13.94 -17.67 0.30
CA GLN A 454 -12.50 -17.40 0.18
C GLN A 454 -11.75 -17.68 1.49
N SER A 455 -12.33 -17.26 2.63
CA SER A 455 -11.74 -17.48 3.95
C SER A 455 -11.62 -18.96 4.32
N LEU A 456 -12.60 -19.77 3.95
CA LEU A 456 -12.58 -21.22 4.21
C LEU A 456 -11.52 -21.91 3.34
N ARG A 457 -11.43 -21.58 2.05
CA ARG A 457 -10.38 -22.08 1.15
C ARG A 457 -8.99 -21.72 1.64
N HIS A 458 -8.80 -20.47 2.11
CA HIS A 458 -7.54 -20.02 2.68
C HIS A 458 -7.16 -20.81 3.94
N ARG A 459 -8.10 -21.02 4.87
CA ARG A 459 -7.86 -21.82 6.09
C ARG A 459 -7.49 -23.27 5.78
N ILE A 460 -8.20 -23.92 4.88
CA ILE A 460 -7.90 -25.31 4.48
C ILE A 460 -6.51 -25.39 3.84
N ARG A 461 -6.20 -24.50 2.90
CA ARG A 461 -4.90 -24.46 2.24
C ARG A 461 -3.76 -24.21 3.22
N HIS A 462 -3.89 -23.27 4.12
CA HIS A 462 -2.91 -22.96 5.16
C HIS A 462 -2.68 -24.17 6.08
N THR A 463 -3.75 -24.83 6.51
CA THR A 463 -3.66 -26.04 7.36
C THR A 463 -2.95 -27.19 6.66
N LEU A 464 -3.27 -27.44 5.39
CA LEU A 464 -2.64 -28.51 4.60
C LEU A 464 -1.15 -28.21 4.35
N LEU A 465 -0.80 -26.99 3.97
CA LEU A 465 0.59 -26.56 3.80
C LEU A 465 1.38 -26.71 5.10
N ARG A 466 0.84 -26.20 6.21
CA ARG A 466 1.50 -26.24 7.50
C ARG A 466 1.80 -27.70 7.91
N LYS A 467 0.82 -28.61 7.82
CA LYS A 467 1.01 -30.02 8.18
C LYS A 467 1.92 -30.78 7.21
N ALA A 468 2.01 -30.37 5.94
CA ALA A 468 2.84 -31.00 4.92
C ALA A 468 4.34 -30.70 5.08
N TYR A 469 4.71 -29.48 5.54
CA TYR A 469 6.09 -28.99 5.45
C TYR A 469 6.73 -28.58 6.78
N PHE A 470 5.96 -28.50 7.90
CA PHE A 470 6.54 -28.20 9.22
C PHE A 470 7.08 -29.43 9.94
N ASP A 471 8.16 -29.24 10.69
CA ASP A 471 8.66 -30.23 11.63
C ASP A 471 7.80 -30.27 12.89
N HIS A 472 7.36 -31.42 13.33
CA HIS A 472 6.53 -31.61 14.51
C HIS A 472 7.26 -31.35 15.86
N GLY A 473 8.49 -30.79 15.83
CA GLY A 473 9.24 -30.37 17.00
C GLY A 473 9.29 -28.85 17.23
N TYR A 474 8.77 -28.04 16.26
CA TYR A 474 8.68 -26.59 16.44
C TYR A 474 7.36 -26.26 17.16
N GLN A 475 7.47 -25.98 18.45
CA GLN A 475 6.46 -25.16 19.11
C GLN A 475 6.75 -23.73 18.67
N PRO A 476 5.79 -23.01 18.02
CA PRO A 476 5.91 -21.57 17.92
C PRO A 476 6.13 -21.03 19.33
N PRO A 477 6.91 -19.96 19.53
CA PRO A 477 6.92 -19.28 20.82
C PRO A 477 5.47 -19.12 21.20
N LEU A 478 5.09 -19.71 22.32
CA LEU A 478 3.74 -19.66 22.86
C LEU A 478 3.35 -18.18 22.77
N ALA A 479 2.22 -17.88 22.15
CA ALA A 479 1.53 -16.65 22.42
C ALA A 479 1.65 -16.47 23.93
N PRO A 480 2.14 -15.31 24.43
CA PRO A 480 2.39 -15.14 25.86
C PRO A 480 1.20 -15.75 26.59
N ALA A 481 1.49 -16.65 27.53
CA ALA A 481 0.47 -17.37 28.26
C ALA A 481 -0.60 -16.39 28.69
N PRO A 482 -1.90 -16.71 28.61
CA PRO A 482 -2.94 -15.83 29.12
C PRO A 482 -2.49 -15.49 30.55
N ARG A 483 -2.09 -14.24 30.76
CA ARG A 483 -1.73 -13.75 32.08
C ARG A 483 -2.92 -14.07 32.97
N GLU A 484 -2.68 -14.62 34.17
CA GLU A 484 -3.71 -14.90 35.12
C GLU A 484 -4.68 -13.72 35.17
N ALA A 485 -5.95 -14.03 35.01
CA ALA A 485 -7.00 -13.03 34.98
C ALA A 485 -6.95 -12.23 36.28
N VAL A 486 -6.54 -10.98 36.22
CA VAL A 486 -6.81 -10.01 37.27
C VAL A 486 -8.31 -10.06 37.51
N PRO A 487 -8.78 -10.11 38.80
CA PRO A 487 -10.20 -10.21 39.07
C PRO A 487 -10.97 -9.15 38.30
N ARG A 488 -11.91 -9.58 37.50
CA ARG A 488 -12.74 -8.70 36.68
C ARG A 488 -13.58 -7.85 37.62
N GLU A 489 -13.22 -6.58 37.80
CA GLU A 489 -14.21 -5.59 38.21
C GLU A 489 -15.34 -5.65 37.19
N ARG A 490 -16.58 -5.65 37.66
CA ARG A 490 -17.80 -5.84 36.86
C ARG A 490 -17.76 -4.98 35.62
N ALA A 491 -17.86 -5.60 34.44
CA ALA A 491 -17.97 -4.92 33.18
C ALA A 491 -19.04 -3.82 33.24
N ARG A 492 -18.68 -2.59 32.96
CA ARG A 492 -19.64 -1.48 32.85
C ARG A 492 -20.58 -1.77 31.70
N ALA A 493 -21.84 -1.97 31.96
CA ALA A 493 -22.84 -2.20 30.93
C ALA A 493 -23.18 -0.86 30.26
N PHE A 494 -22.67 -0.64 29.04
CA PHE A 494 -23.07 0.48 28.20
C PHE A 494 -24.28 0.08 27.33
N ALA A 495 -25.20 1.01 27.11
CA ALA A 495 -26.35 0.78 26.22
C ALA A 495 -25.98 1.06 24.75
N PRO A 496 -26.50 0.27 23.79
CA PRO A 496 -26.36 0.60 22.35
C PRO A 496 -26.98 1.97 22.05
N ALA A 497 -26.45 2.68 21.06
CA ALA A 497 -27.07 3.91 20.60
C ALA A 497 -28.36 3.58 19.81
N ALA A 498 -29.41 4.37 20.01
CA ALA A 498 -30.62 4.26 19.20
C ALA A 498 -30.35 4.64 17.76
N LYS A 499 -30.79 3.83 16.79
CA LYS A 499 -30.76 4.18 15.36
C LYS A 499 -31.85 5.24 15.13
N GLY A 500 -31.48 6.50 14.96
CA GLY A 500 -32.39 7.58 14.63
C GLY A 500 -31.63 8.79 14.09
N ARG A 501 -32.25 9.49 13.12
CA ARG A 501 -31.73 10.77 12.64
C ARG A 501 -31.64 11.74 13.81
N ARG A 502 -30.49 12.37 13.99
CA ARG A 502 -30.27 13.42 14.99
C ARG A 502 -31.22 14.58 14.77
N ALA A 503 -31.82 15.14 15.84
CA ALA A 503 -32.48 16.42 15.76
C ALA A 503 -31.43 17.50 15.40
N SER A 504 -31.72 18.35 14.42
CA SER A 504 -30.79 19.29 13.79
C SER A 504 -30.12 20.34 14.72
N ASN A 505 -30.42 20.31 16.03
CA ASN A 505 -29.95 21.30 17.00
C ASN A 505 -29.09 20.72 18.16
N GLU A 506 -28.76 19.43 18.21
CA GLU A 506 -27.89 18.94 19.30
C GLU A 506 -26.41 19.19 18.99
N PRO A 507 -25.60 19.69 19.94
CA PRO A 507 -24.18 19.91 19.74
C PRO A 507 -23.44 18.59 19.45
N VAL A 508 -22.46 18.58 18.55
CA VAL A 508 -21.61 17.41 18.27
C VAL A 508 -20.86 17.01 19.53
N GLY A 509 -20.88 15.73 19.86
CA GLY A 509 -20.18 15.20 21.01
C GLY A 509 -19.46 13.87 20.72
N VAL A 510 -18.42 13.57 21.51
CA VAL A 510 -17.51 12.44 21.30
C VAL A 510 -17.25 11.73 22.61
N ASN A 511 -17.30 10.40 22.61
CA ASN A 511 -16.77 9.59 23.72
C ASN A 511 -15.27 9.35 23.47
N VAL A 512 -14.41 9.83 24.34
CA VAL A 512 -12.96 9.58 24.25
C VAL A 512 -12.60 8.43 25.16
N ILE A 513 -12.26 7.30 24.55
CA ILE A 513 -11.93 6.05 25.24
C ILE A 513 -10.41 5.81 25.16
N GLY A 514 -9.76 5.60 26.31
CA GLY A 514 -8.32 5.34 26.31
C GLY A 514 -7.71 5.28 27.71
N TYR A 515 -6.41 5.11 27.77
CA TYR A 515 -5.64 5.02 29.01
C TYR A 515 -5.43 6.39 29.65
N LEU A 516 -6.53 7.07 30.03
CA LEU A 516 -6.51 8.47 30.47
C LEU A 516 -5.66 8.70 31.73
N ALA A 517 -5.63 7.72 32.64
CA ALA A 517 -4.84 7.77 33.85
C ALA A 517 -3.39 7.26 33.66
N ALA A 518 -3.01 6.75 32.49
CA ALA A 518 -1.68 6.18 32.29
C ALA A 518 -0.58 7.24 32.13
N GLU A 519 0.51 7.05 32.87
CA GLU A 519 1.75 7.85 32.75
C GLU A 519 2.60 7.33 31.57
N SER A 520 2.06 7.36 30.36
CA SER A 520 2.67 6.83 29.14
C SER A 520 2.37 7.69 27.93
N GLY A 521 3.08 7.45 26.80
CA GLY A 521 2.85 8.16 25.54
C GLY A 521 1.43 7.96 25.00
N VAL A 522 0.84 6.77 25.15
CA VAL A 522 -0.55 6.50 24.73
C VAL A 522 -1.54 7.24 25.62
N GLY A 523 -1.28 7.30 26.93
CA GLY A 523 -2.08 8.10 27.87
C GLY A 523 -2.01 9.59 27.53
N GLU A 524 -0.82 10.12 27.23
CA GLU A 524 -0.66 11.52 26.80
C GLU A 524 -1.34 11.80 25.47
N SER A 525 -1.35 10.85 24.55
CA SER A 525 -2.11 10.93 23.31
C SER A 525 -3.60 11.18 23.58
N ALA A 526 -4.22 10.40 24.47
CA ALA A 526 -5.62 10.56 24.84
C ALA A 526 -5.90 11.93 25.50
N ARG A 527 -5.04 12.35 26.44
CA ARG A 527 -5.15 13.67 27.09
C ARG A 527 -4.93 14.84 26.14
N SER A 528 -4.01 14.67 25.16
CA SER A 528 -3.80 15.64 24.08
C SER A 528 -5.10 15.84 23.28
N MET A 529 -5.82 14.77 22.94
CA MET A 529 -7.09 14.85 22.25
C MET A 529 -8.16 15.56 23.06
N LEU A 530 -8.22 15.33 24.36
CA LEU A 530 -9.16 16.08 25.22
C LEU A 530 -8.91 17.60 25.17
N ARG A 531 -7.63 18.02 25.13
CA ARG A 531 -7.26 19.45 24.97
C ARG A 531 -7.69 19.99 23.60
N ILE A 532 -7.51 19.22 22.53
CA ILE A 532 -7.95 19.59 21.17
C ILE A 532 -9.47 19.75 21.12
N LEU A 533 -10.22 18.77 21.64
CA LEU A 533 -11.69 18.80 21.63
C LEU A 533 -12.25 19.94 22.47
N LYS A 534 -11.61 20.26 23.61
CA LYS A 534 -11.93 21.46 24.40
C LYS A 534 -11.72 22.75 23.59
N ALA A 535 -10.58 22.88 22.90
CA ALA A 535 -10.32 24.04 22.02
C ALA A 535 -11.30 24.08 20.84
N ALA A 536 -11.71 22.94 20.31
CA ALA A 536 -12.73 22.80 19.26
C ALA A 536 -14.16 23.08 19.77
N ARG A 537 -14.40 23.24 21.07
CA ARG A 537 -15.73 23.36 21.71
C ARG A 537 -16.66 22.19 21.37
N ILE A 538 -16.11 20.99 21.31
CA ILE A 538 -16.85 19.74 21.13
C ILE A 538 -17.16 19.14 22.51
N ALA A 539 -18.40 18.67 22.72
CA ALA A 539 -18.78 18.00 23.95
C ALA A 539 -18.05 16.65 24.08
N VAL A 540 -17.55 16.32 25.29
CA VAL A 540 -16.72 15.13 25.48
C VAL A 540 -17.21 14.33 26.68
N THR A 541 -17.34 13.01 26.50
CA THR A 541 -17.47 12.04 27.60
C THR A 541 -16.18 11.21 27.66
N PRO A 542 -15.27 11.47 28.62
CA PRO A 542 -14.06 10.70 28.79
C PRO A 542 -14.36 9.35 29.44
N ILE A 543 -13.81 8.26 28.89
CA ILE A 543 -13.96 6.88 29.39
C ILE A 543 -12.55 6.32 29.60
N ASP A 544 -12.17 6.11 30.85
CA ASP A 544 -10.87 5.53 31.17
C ASP A 544 -10.88 4.02 30.93
N PHE A 545 -9.99 3.55 30.09
CA PHE A 545 -9.74 2.16 29.77
C PHE A 545 -8.43 1.73 30.42
N ARG A 546 -8.44 0.61 31.18
CA ARG A 546 -7.29 0.19 32.00
C ARG A 546 -6.73 -1.17 31.63
N ALA A 547 -7.53 -2.03 31.02
CA ALA A 547 -7.15 -3.41 30.73
C ALA A 547 -5.93 -3.46 29.79
N GLY A 548 -5.01 -4.40 30.06
CA GLY A 548 -3.84 -4.63 29.21
C GLY A 548 -2.70 -3.60 29.32
N ASN A 549 -2.84 -2.54 30.13
CA ASN A 549 -1.80 -1.54 30.31
C ASN A 549 -0.92 -1.88 31.54
N VAL A 550 0.40 -1.84 31.35
CA VAL A 550 1.41 -2.07 32.40
C VAL A 550 2.00 -0.77 32.95
N ALA A 551 1.68 0.39 32.37
CA ALA A 551 2.13 1.68 32.86
C ALA A 551 1.42 2.06 34.17
N ARG A 552 2.05 2.94 34.96
CA ARG A 552 1.44 3.50 36.15
C ARG A 552 0.20 4.30 35.80
N MET A 553 -0.87 4.17 36.59
CA MET A 553 -2.19 4.77 36.38
C MET A 553 -2.52 5.85 37.43
N ASN A 554 -1.57 6.76 37.66
CA ASN A 554 -1.69 7.79 38.72
C ASN A 554 -1.95 9.21 38.18
N GLU A 555 -2.09 9.38 36.89
CA GLU A 555 -2.42 10.69 36.30
C GLU A 555 -3.91 11.01 36.59
N THR A 556 -4.18 12.12 37.26
CA THR A 556 -5.52 12.49 37.71
C THR A 556 -6.04 13.80 37.14
N THR A 557 -5.31 14.42 36.22
CA THR A 557 -5.72 15.72 35.63
C THR A 557 -7.02 15.64 34.80
N HIS A 558 -7.47 14.44 34.48
CA HIS A 558 -8.75 14.20 33.78
C HIS A 558 -9.54 13.12 34.52
N GLU A 559 -10.46 13.54 35.39
CA GLU A 559 -11.40 12.62 36.00
C GLU A 559 -12.37 12.07 34.95
N ALA A 560 -12.45 10.74 34.88
CA ALA A 560 -13.45 10.07 34.07
C ALA A 560 -14.84 10.39 34.63
N ALA A 561 -15.71 10.98 33.83
CA ALA A 561 -17.08 11.27 34.26
C ALA A 561 -17.82 9.97 34.60
N ALA A 562 -18.06 9.74 35.85
CA ALA A 562 -18.97 8.69 36.28
C ALA A 562 -20.40 9.13 35.95
N GLY A 563 -20.99 8.61 34.85
CA GLY A 563 -22.41 8.77 34.55
C GLY A 563 -22.80 9.83 33.51
N GLY A 564 -21.87 10.28 32.65
CA GLY A 564 -22.20 11.18 31.51
C GLY A 564 -23.02 10.49 30.41
N SER A 565 -23.87 11.25 29.71
CA SER A 565 -24.56 10.78 28.51
C SER A 565 -23.57 10.40 27.42
N LEU A 566 -23.76 9.23 26.78
CA LEU A 566 -22.90 8.80 25.67
C LEU A 566 -23.29 9.48 24.37
N HIS A 567 -22.27 9.86 23.59
CA HIS A 567 -22.41 10.44 22.26
C HIS A 567 -22.45 9.38 21.17
N SER A 568 -22.84 9.79 19.95
CA SER A 568 -22.93 8.92 18.78
C SER A 568 -21.57 8.60 18.11
N ILE A 569 -20.48 9.26 18.56
CA ILE A 569 -19.14 9.07 18.00
C ILE A 569 -18.22 8.59 19.14
N ASN A 570 -17.49 7.51 18.89
CA ASN A 570 -16.43 7.00 19.74
C ASN A 570 -15.07 7.33 19.15
N LEU A 571 -14.10 7.71 19.99
CA LEU A 571 -12.71 7.91 19.62
C LEU A 571 -11.84 7.10 20.57
N PHE A 572 -11.29 5.98 20.08
CA PHE A 572 -10.49 5.04 20.86
C PHE A 572 -9.01 5.37 20.77
N HIS A 573 -8.42 5.90 21.84
CA HIS A 573 -6.98 6.01 22.01
C HIS A 573 -6.42 4.71 22.58
N VAL A 574 -6.58 3.65 21.79
CA VAL A 574 -6.17 2.27 22.10
C VAL A 574 -5.58 1.72 20.81
N ASN A 575 -4.33 1.28 20.85
CA ASN A 575 -3.66 0.75 19.65
C ASN A 575 -4.34 -0.51 19.14
N ALA A 576 -4.09 -0.83 17.89
CA ALA A 576 -4.75 -1.90 17.12
C ALA A 576 -4.68 -3.27 17.81
N ASP A 577 -3.55 -3.61 18.42
CA ASP A 577 -3.32 -4.87 19.16
C ASP A 577 -4.21 -5.03 20.41
N GLN A 578 -4.73 -3.92 20.95
CA GLN A 578 -5.55 -3.89 22.16
C GLN A 578 -7.05 -3.67 21.88
N MET A 579 -7.46 -3.44 20.63
CA MET A 579 -8.86 -3.10 20.29
C MET A 579 -9.86 -4.21 20.64
N PHE A 580 -9.50 -5.48 20.44
CA PHE A 580 -10.36 -6.60 20.83
C PHE A 580 -10.50 -6.71 22.35
N LEU A 581 -9.41 -6.45 23.09
CA LEU A 581 -9.46 -6.40 24.54
C LEU A 581 -10.35 -5.25 25.03
N ALA A 582 -10.28 -4.08 24.38
CA ALA A 582 -11.16 -2.96 24.69
C ALA A 582 -12.63 -3.29 24.45
N ARG A 583 -12.96 -3.98 23.34
CA ARG A 583 -14.32 -4.44 23.08
C ARG A 583 -14.82 -5.44 24.13
N ASP A 584 -13.97 -6.39 24.53
CA ASP A 584 -14.34 -7.44 25.48
C ASP A 584 -14.48 -6.89 26.91
N ASP A 585 -13.69 -5.89 27.30
CA ASP A 585 -13.72 -5.25 28.62
C ASP A 585 -14.88 -4.23 28.75
N LEU A 586 -15.09 -3.41 27.71
CA LEU A 586 -16.10 -2.34 27.73
C LEU A 586 -17.48 -2.80 27.22
N GLY A 587 -17.53 -3.97 26.60
CA GLY A 587 -18.73 -4.57 26.03
C GLY A 587 -19.05 -4.11 24.59
N SER A 588 -19.57 -5.01 23.76
CA SER A 588 -19.89 -4.74 22.34
C SER A 588 -20.90 -3.62 22.15
N ALA A 589 -21.82 -3.45 23.11
CA ALA A 589 -22.86 -2.40 23.07
C ALA A 589 -22.29 -0.96 23.05
N LEU A 590 -21.05 -0.74 23.52
CA LEU A 590 -20.38 0.57 23.39
C LEU A 590 -20.06 0.87 21.92
N PHE A 591 -19.78 -0.15 21.10
CA PHE A 591 -19.44 0.00 19.67
C PHE A 591 -20.69 0.09 18.78
N GLU A 592 -21.75 -0.61 19.16
CA GLU A 592 -22.95 -0.77 18.34
C GLU A 592 -23.72 0.54 18.17
N GLY A 593 -24.11 0.82 16.92
CA GLY A 593 -24.85 2.03 16.57
C GLY A 593 -24.07 3.35 16.70
N ARG A 594 -22.75 3.32 16.95
CA ARG A 594 -21.89 4.50 17.01
C ARG A 594 -20.88 4.52 15.85
N TYR A 595 -20.35 5.71 15.54
CA TYR A 595 -19.22 5.85 14.62
C TYR A 595 -17.92 5.67 15.40
N ASN A 596 -17.17 4.63 15.08
CA ASN A 596 -16.00 4.22 15.84
C ASN A 596 -14.72 4.66 15.14
N ILE A 597 -13.97 5.56 15.76
CA ILE A 597 -12.68 6.05 15.28
C ILE A 597 -11.58 5.45 16.16
N GLY A 598 -10.57 4.80 15.55
CA GLY A 598 -9.37 4.36 16.25
C GLY A 598 -8.26 5.39 16.12
N PHE A 599 -7.62 5.80 17.21
CA PHE A 599 -6.40 6.62 17.17
C PHE A 599 -5.18 5.74 17.36
N TRP A 600 -4.47 5.43 16.26
CA TRP A 600 -3.39 4.46 16.24
C TRP A 600 -2.05 5.09 15.90
N ALA A 601 -1.00 4.64 16.55
CA ALA A 601 0.38 4.93 16.20
C ALA A 601 1.12 3.66 15.81
N TRP A 602 2.02 3.79 14.85
CA TRP A 602 2.94 2.75 14.43
C TRP A 602 4.27 3.35 13.99
N GLU A 603 5.37 2.70 14.35
CA GLU A 603 6.69 3.32 14.23
C GLU A 603 7.53 2.78 13.07
N LEU A 604 7.04 1.80 12.28
CA LEU A 604 7.79 1.26 11.12
C LEU A 604 7.01 1.45 9.81
N PRO A 605 7.67 1.35 8.64
CA PRO A 605 7.01 1.56 7.34
C PRO A 605 5.89 0.57 7.05
N GLU A 606 5.95 -0.65 7.61
CA GLU A 606 4.94 -1.69 7.40
C GLU A 606 4.13 -1.94 8.66
N PHE A 607 2.81 -1.70 8.57
CA PHE A 607 1.88 -2.01 9.65
C PHE A 607 1.67 -3.53 9.80
N PRO A 608 1.62 -4.10 11.02
CA PRO A 608 1.50 -5.55 11.24
C PRO A 608 0.21 -6.15 10.68
N ASP A 609 0.32 -7.25 9.93
CA ASP A 609 -0.84 -7.93 9.34
C ASP A 609 -1.76 -8.55 10.40
N GLU A 610 -1.20 -8.99 11.52
CA GLU A 610 -1.94 -9.55 12.66
C GLU A 610 -2.88 -8.54 13.33
N TRP A 611 -2.63 -7.23 13.16
CA TRP A 611 -3.46 -6.16 13.73
C TRP A 611 -4.56 -5.68 12.80
N MET A 612 -4.53 -6.08 11.53
CA MET A 612 -5.52 -5.67 10.52
C MET A 612 -6.96 -6.07 10.88
N ALA A 613 -7.13 -7.16 11.63
CA ALA A 613 -8.46 -7.60 12.07
C ALA A 613 -9.18 -6.56 12.95
N ALA A 614 -8.43 -5.70 13.66
CA ALA A 614 -8.98 -4.65 14.50
C ALA A 614 -9.71 -3.55 13.71
N LEU A 615 -9.40 -3.38 12.43
CA LEU A 615 -10.13 -2.47 11.52
C LEU A 615 -11.60 -2.85 11.37
N GLY A 616 -11.97 -4.11 11.59
CA GLY A 616 -13.36 -4.56 11.58
C GLY A 616 -14.23 -4.01 12.73
N LEU A 617 -13.63 -3.33 13.70
CA LEU A 617 -14.31 -2.66 14.82
C LEU A 617 -14.46 -1.15 14.60
N LEU A 618 -13.91 -0.61 13.50
CA LEU A 618 -13.77 0.82 13.27
C LEU A 618 -14.39 1.24 11.95
N ASP A 619 -14.88 2.47 11.91
CA ASP A 619 -15.34 3.15 10.70
C ASP A 619 -14.20 4.02 10.11
N GLU A 620 -13.22 4.44 10.94
CA GLU A 620 -12.14 5.33 10.56
C GLU A 620 -10.93 5.17 11.50
N VAL A 621 -9.72 5.46 11.01
CA VAL A 621 -8.49 5.52 11.83
C VAL A 621 -7.90 6.93 11.76
N TRP A 622 -7.55 7.49 12.92
CA TRP A 622 -6.72 8.69 13.02
C TRP A 622 -5.32 8.29 13.47
N THR A 623 -4.33 9.09 13.07
CA THR A 623 -2.92 8.77 13.33
C THR A 623 -2.07 10.04 13.45
N PRO A 624 -1.01 10.06 14.30
CA PRO A 624 -0.36 11.31 14.68
C PRO A 624 0.55 11.93 13.60
N SER A 625 1.00 11.15 12.62
CA SER A 625 1.96 11.64 11.60
C SER A 625 1.66 11.11 10.21
N ALA A 626 2.24 11.75 9.19
CA ALA A 626 2.19 11.27 7.82
C ALA A 626 2.87 9.89 7.67
N PHE A 627 3.92 9.64 8.43
CA PHE A 627 4.61 8.35 8.45
C PHE A 627 3.68 7.22 8.93
N CYS A 628 3.02 7.40 10.08
CA CYS A 628 2.01 6.44 10.58
C CYS A 628 0.85 6.29 9.59
N GLN A 629 0.40 7.41 9.00
CA GLN A 629 -0.69 7.41 8.02
C GLN A 629 -0.35 6.53 6.82
N GLN A 630 0.84 6.69 6.24
CA GLN A 630 1.30 5.89 5.11
C GLN A 630 1.36 4.40 5.45
N ALA A 631 1.95 4.05 6.60
CA ALA A 631 2.09 2.67 7.03
C ALA A 631 0.72 1.98 7.25
N ILE A 632 -0.22 2.66 7.91
CA ILE A 632 -1.55 2.11 8.21
C ILE A 632 -2.45 2.13 6.96
N ALA A 633 -2.46 3.24 6.20
CA ALA A 633 -3.30 3.39 5.01
C ALA A 633 -2.93 2.38 3.90
N ALA A 634 -1.66 1.97 3.81
CA ALA A 634 -1.21 0.96 2.86
C ALA A 634 -1.96 -0.38 2.99
N LYS A 635 -2.52 -0.68 4.16
CA LYS A 635 -3.23 -1.94 4.45
C LYS A 635 -4.69 -1.73 4.91
N SER A 636 -5.07 -0.50 5.25
CA SER A 636 -6.40 -0.19 5.82
C SER A 636 -7.51 -0.30 4.80
N ARG A 637 -8.68 -0.78 5.26
CA ARG A 637 -9.94 -0.80 4.50
C ARG A 637 -10.89 0.33 4.90
N VAL A 638 -10.52 1.11 5.90
CA VAL A 638 -11.25 2.30 6.35
C VAL A 638 -10.39 3.54 6.13
N PRO A 639 -10.98 4.74 6.04
CA PRO A 639 -10.22 5.98 5.91
C PRO A 639 -9.16 6.13 7.02
N VAL A 640 -7.97 6.63 6.67
CA VAL A 640 -6.89 6.92 7.63
C VAL A 640 -6.52 8.39 7.52
N LEU A 641 -6.77 9.14 8.58
CA LEU A 641 -6.54 10.58 8.64
C LEU A 641 -5.37 10.91 9.57
N ARG A 642 -4.57 11.90 9.16
CA ARG A 642 -3.53 12.46 10.04
C ARG A 642 -4.13 13.51 10.96
N VAL A 643 -4.03 13.27 12.28
CA VAL A 643 -4.40 14.20 13.35
C VAL A 643 -3.23 14.28 14.33
N PRO A 644 -2.38 15.32 14.28
CA PRO A 644 -1.20 15.40 15.12
C PRO A 644 -1.56 15.49 16.61
N HIS A 645 -0.62 15.10 17.50
CA HIS A 645 -0.76 15.35 18.91
C HIS A 645 -0.64 16.84 19.21
N ALA A 646 -1.52 17.35 20.06
CA ALA A 646 -1.37 18.71 20.56
C ALA A 646 -0.34 18.77 21.67
N VAL A 647 0.54 19.75 21.57
CA VAL A 647 1.59 20.05 22.53
C VAL A 647 1.46 21.48 23.01
N GLU A 648 1.44 21.64 24.32
CA GLU A 648 1.34 22.95 24.97
C GLU A 648 2.29 22.95 26.17
N ALA A 649 3.32 23.78 26.13
CA ALA A 649 4.24 23.94 27.25
C ALA A 649 3.65 24.86 28.29
N PRO A 650 3.51 24.41 29.55
CA PRO A 650 3.25 25.32 30.65
C PRO A 650 4.46 26.21 30.90
N LEU A 651 4.24 27.32 31.55
CA LEU A 651 5.34 28.14 32.07
C LEU A 651 6.13 27.34 33.10
N ALA A 652 7.32 26.86 32.75
CA ALA A 652 8.22 26.15 33.65
C ALA A 652 9.51 26.96 33.81
N SER A 653 9.90 27.19 35.06
CA SER A 653 11.17 27.85 35.36
C SER A 653 12.30 26.81 35.39
N PRO A 654 13.45 27.09 34.74
CA PRO A 654 14.60 26.19 34.79
C PRO A 654 15.13 26.06 36.24
N ASN A 655 15.58 24.86 36.57
CA ASN A 655 16.27 24.56 37.83
C ASN A 655 17.46 23.63 37.51
N ARG A 656 18.54 24.21 36.97
CA ARG A 656 19.72 23.48 36.55
C ARG A 656 20.40 22.71 37.68
N GLY A 657 20.52 23.34 38.86
CA GLY A 657 21.17 22.72 40.02
C GLY A 657 20.48 21.46 40.50
N ALA A 658 19.14 21.39 40.46
CA ALA A 658 18.38 20.20 40.86
C ALA A 658 18.71 18.96 40.00
N PHE A 659 19.25 19.16 38.79
CA PHE A 659 19.61 18.10 37.87
C PHE A 659 21.14 17.94 37.66
N GLY A 660 21.95 18.57 38.55
CA GLY A 660 23.41 18.47 38.54
C GLY A 660 24.06 19.19 37.34
N ILE A 661 23.41 20.21 36.78
CA ILE A 661 23.90 21.06 35.70
C ILE A 661 24.49 22.34 36.28
N GLY A 662 25.79 22.59 36.07
CA GLY A 662 26.46 23.81 36.46
C GLY A 662 26.08 25.02 35.60
N ASP A 663 26.29 26.24 36.11
CA ASP A 663 25.93 27.47 35.40
C ASP A 663 26.64 27.67 34.06
N GLY A 664 27.88 27.14 33.93
CA GLY A 664 28.67 27.21 32.69
C GLY A 664 28.54 25.99 31.80
N ASP A 665 27.79 24.95 32.18
CA ASP A 665 27.67 23.73 31.41
C ASP A 665 26.71 23.92 30.20
N ILE A 666 27.01 23.24 29.09
CA ILE A 666 26.02 23.02 28.02
C ILE A 666 25.37 21.65 28.24
N ALA A 667 24.06 21.64 28.46
CA ALA A 667 23.31 20.44 28.86
C ALA A 667 22.48 19.87 27.69
N PHE A 668 22.70 18.60 27.41
CA PHE A 668 21.93 17.81 26.45
C PHE A 668 21.00 16.85 27.20
N LEU A 669 19.77 16.68 26.75
CA LEU A 669 18.78 15.75 27.31
C LEU A 669 18.37 14.70 26.28
N ALA A 670 18.42 13.44 26.65
CA ALA A 670 17.76 12.37 25.90
C ALA A 670 16.80 11.59 26.82
N MET A 671 15.66 11.18 26.26
CA MET A 671 14.62 10.48 27.01
C MET A 671 14.30 9.12 26.41
N CYS A 672 14.15 8.11 27.26
CA CYS A 672 13.78 6.75 26.85
C CYS A 672 12.84 6.13 27.91
N ASP A 673 11.76 5.50 27.42
CA ASP A 673 10.96 4.57 28.19
C ASP A 673 11.32 3.14 27.73
N VAL A 674 11.79 2.30 28.64
CA VAL A 674 12.24 0.94 28.30
C VAL A 674 11.09 0.00 27.92
N LEU A 675 9.85 0.36 28.23
CA LEU A 675 8.66 -0.40 27.76
C LEU A 675 8.38 -0.17 26.27
N SER A 676 9.00 0.86 25.65
CA SER A 676 8.82 1.19 24.24
C SER A 676 10.00 0.80 23.36
N VAL A 677 10.61 -0.36 23.61
CA VAL A 677 11.79 -0.90 22.89
C VAL A 677 12.98 0.04 22.91
N PRO A 678 13.93 -0.10 23.87
CA PRO A 678 15.07 0.79 24.06
C PRO A 678 15.98 0.91 22.82
N GLU A 679 16.12 -0.17 22.05
CA GLU A 679 16.88 -0.18 20.80
C GLU A 679 16.35 0.86 19.81
N ARG A 680 15.04 1.03 19.73
CA ARG A 680 14.41 2.04 18.88
C ARG A 680 14.72 3.47 19.33
N LYS A 681 14.73 3.72 20.62
CA LYS A 681 15.07 5.04 21.21
C LYS A 681 16.56 5.34 21.23
N ASN A 682 17.41 4.31 21.12
CA ASN A 682 18.86 4.39 20.94
C ASN A 682 19.64 5.23 21.99
N PRO A 683 19.45 5.00 23.31
CA PRO A 683 20.16 5.77 24.32
C PRO A 683 21.70 5.59 24.29
N PHE A 684 22.20 4.43 23.86
CA PHE A 684 23.62 4.17 23.68
C PHE A 684 24.22 4.95 22.52
N GLY A 685 23.49 5.08 21.39
CA GLY A 685 23.93 5.91 20.27
C GLY A 685 24.06 7.38 20.66
N VAL A 686 23.12 7.91 21.47
CA VAL A 686 23.23 9.27 22.01
C VAL A 686 24.46 9.43 22.87
N THR A 687 24.73 8.45 23.73
CA THR A 687 25.94 8.48 24.62
C THR A 687 27.22 8.43 23.82
N GLU A 688 27.29 7.60 22.81
CA GLU A 688 28.45 7.46 21.95
C GLU A 688 28.69 8.75 21.13
N ALA A 689 27.65 9.35 20.57
CA ALA A 689 27.74 10.62 19.86
C ALA A 689 28.22 11.76 20.81
N PHE A 690 27.72 11.78 22.04
CA PHE A 690 28.17 12.74 23.05
C PHE A 690 29.66 12.60 23.36
N ARG A 691 30.19 11.39 23.52
CA ARG A 691 31.63 11.14 23.75
C ARG A 691 32.50 11.54 22.55
N ARG A 692 32.01 11.28 21.33
CA ARG A 692 32.69 11.74 20.10
C ARG A 692 32.68 13.26 19.98
N ALA A 693 31.58 13.90 20.42
CA ALA A 693 31.47 15.35 20.37
C ALA A 693 32.46 16.02 21.34
N PHE A 694 32.61 15.44 22.54
CA PHE A 694 33.32 16.03 23.68
C PHE A 694 34.37 15.05 24.24
N PRO A 695 35.53 14.83 23.57
CA PRO A 695 36.54 13.83 24.01
C PRO A 695 37.35 14.26 25.24
N GLY A 696 37.23 15.52 25.67
CA GLY A 696 37.99 16.10 26.81
C GLY A 696 37.11 16.44 28.02
N SER A 697 37.62 17.36 28.84
CA SER A 697 36.95 17.86 30.04
C SER A 697 36.16 19.16 29.82
N GLU A 698 35.46 19.23 28.68
CA GLU A 698 34.64 20.39 28.38
C GLU A 698 33.47 20.50 29.36
N ALA A 699 32.92 21.69 29.51
CA ALA A 699 31.72 21.99 30.28
C ALA A 699 30.47 21.53 29.50
N ALA A 700 30.37 20.23 29.24
CA ALA A 700 29.22 19.59 28.62
C ALA A 700 28.65 18.52 29.53
N ARG A 701 27.31 18.40 29.57
CA ARG A 701 26.57 17.38 30.34
C ARG A 701 25.55 16.69 29.46
N LEU A 702 25.44 15.37 29.60
CA LEU A 702 24.38 14.59 29.00
C LEU A 702 23.47 14.03 30.08
N LEU A 703 22.21 14.40 30.06
CA LEU A 703 21.17 13.86 30.93
C LEU A 703 20.42 12.76 30.20
N LEU A 704 20.43 11.56 30.77
CA LEU A 704 19.65 10.42 30.28
C LEU A 704 18.46 10.22 31.24
N LYS A 705 17.28 10.68 30.83
CA LYS A 705 16.03 10.45 31.58
C LYS A 705 15.43 9.13 31.10
N ILE A 706 15.46 8.10 31.97
CA ILE A 706 15.00 6.75 31.60
C ILE A 706 13.95 6.27 32.60
N SER A 707 12.77 5.90 32.06
CA SER A 707 11.64 5.36 32.81
C SER A 707 11.63 3.83 32.74
N ASN A 708 11.03 3.20 33.78
CA ASN A 708 10.75 1.76 33.85
C ASN A 708 12.00 0.85 33.83
N LEU A 709 13.19 1.37 34.24
CA LEU A 709 14.44 0.61 34.24
C LEU A 709 14.41 -0.65 35.13
N GLU A 710 13.51 -0.71 36.10
CA GLU A 710 13.26 -1.87 36.96
C GLU A 710 12.83 -3.10 36.14
N HIS A 711 12.20 -2.91 34.98
CA HIS A 711 11.78 -3.99 34.10
C HIS A 711 12.92 -4.55 33.21
N GLN A 712 14.10 -3.88 33.18
CA GLN A 712 15.26 -4.29 32.38
C GLN A 712 16.58 -4.24 33.18
N PRO A 713 16.83 -5.17 34.13
CA PRO A 713 18.02 -5.14 35.01
C PRO A 713 19.35 -5.18 34.27
N SER A 714 19.42 -5.86 33.15
CA SER A 714 20.63 -5.94 32.30
C SER A 714 20.98 -4.57 31.67
N LEU A 715 19.97 -3.89 31.12
CA LEU A 715 20.13 -2.54 30.58
C LEU A 715 20.50 -1.53 31.68
N ARG A 716 19.87 -1.62 32.84
CA ARG A 716 20.21 -0.80 34.03
C ARG A 716 21.68 -0.96 34.43
N SER A 717 22.18 -2.21 34.44
CA SER A 717 23.56 -2.50 34.79
C SER A 717 24.55 -1.97 33.74
N GLN A 718 24.18 -2.04 32.44
CA GLN A 718 25.01 -1.48 31.35
C GLN A 718 25.09 0.05 31.45
N LEU A 719 23.96 0.73 31.64
CA LEU A 719 23.91 2.19 31.81
C LEU A 719 24.71 2.65 32.99
N ARG A 720 24.61 1.98 34.16
CA ARG A 720 25.39 2.33 35.35
C ARG A 720 26.89 2.20 35.15
N ARG A 721 27.35 1.15 34.43
CA ARG A 721 28.79 1.01 34.08
C ARG A 721 29.24 2.14 33.14
N LEU A 722 28.42 2.51 32.19
CA LEU A 722 28.69 3.58 31.24
C LEU A 722 28.81 4.94 31.93
N ILE A 723 27.95 5.23 32.91
CA ILE A 723 27.95 6.47 33.68
C ILE A 723 29.15 6.50 34.61
N ALA A 724 29.48 5.38 35.26
CA ALA A 724 30.68 5.28 36.10
C ALA A 724 31.98 5.54 35.32
N ALA A 725 31.99 5.28 34.02
CA ALA A 725 33.14 5.55 33.16
C ALA A 725 33.20 7.01 32.63
N ASP A 726 32.08 7.77 32.71
CA ASP A 726 32.05 9.17 32.26
C ASP A 726 31.09 10.01 33.14
N PRO A 727 31.62 10.73 34.17
CA PRO A 727 30.81 11.47 35.15
C PRO A 727 30.05 12.66 34.55
N ARG A 728 30.27 13.01 33.27
CA ARG A 728 29.50 14.06 32.59
C ARG A 728 28.12 13.57 32.17
N ILE A 729 27.88 12.24 32.23
CA ILE A 729 26.62 11.61 31.89
C ILE A 729 25.83 11.39 33.20
N ILE A 730 24.69 12.02 33.26
CA ILE A 730 23.82 12.01 34.43
C ILE A 730 22.58 11.17 34.15
N LEU A 731 22.31 10.15 34.98
CA LEU A 731 21.09 9.36 34.87
C LEU A 731 19.99 9.97 35.74
N VAL A 732 18.87 10.33 35.13
CA VAL A 732 17.61 10.69 35.77
C VAL A 732 16.69 9.48 35.64
N GLU A 733 16.78 8.60 36.69
CA GLU A 733 16.06 7.32 36.71
C GLU A 733 14.65 7.50 37.28
N GLY A 734 13.68 6.81 36.69
CA GLY A 734 12.32 6.73 37.21
C GLY A 734 11.35 7.75 36.60
N TYR A 735 10.21 7.89 37.23
CA TYR A 735 9.17 8.84 36.82
C TYR A 735 9.43 10.22 37.42
N LEU A 736 9.16 11.24 36.62
CA LEU A 736 9.03 12.62 37.05
C LEU A 736 7.57 13.02 36.92
N ALA A 737 7.07 13.78 37.91
CA ALA A 737 5.77 14.43 37.75
C ALA A 737 5.79 15.36 36.54
N ARG A 738 4.64 15.58 35.93
CA ARG A 738 4.55 16.36 34.67
C ARG A 738 5.24 17.73 34.77
N GLN A 739 5.06 18.43 35.88
CA GLN A 739 5.70 19.72 36.14
C GLN A 739 7.23 19.59 36.25
N GLU A 740 7.73 18.55 36.90
CA GLU A 740 9.18 18.30 37.06
C GLU A 740 9.80 17.99 35.70
N LEU A 741 9.09 17.23 34.84
CA LEU A 741 9.53 16.94 33.44
C LEU A 741 9.66 18.24 32.62
N TRP A 742 8.70 19.15 32.77
CA TRP A 742 8.78 20.45 32.13
C TRP A 742 9.93 21.30 32.67
N THR A 743 10.18 21.24 33.98
CA THR A 743 11.33 21.91 34.63
C THR A 743 12.65 21.33 34.12
N LEU A 744 12.75 20.01 33.97
CA LEU A 744 13.93 19.36 33.38
C LEU A 744 14.16 19.83 31.92
N MET A 745 13.13 19.81 31.07
CA MET A 745 13.23 20.28 29.69
C MET A 745 13.61 21.77 29.62
N ALA A 746 13.08 22.61 30.51
CA ALA A 746 13.45 24.01 30.57
C ALA A 746 14.88 24.26 31.10
N SER A 747 15.49 23.28 31.78
CA SER A 747 16.84 23.38 32.38
C SER A 747 17.98 23.01 31.44
N VAL A 748 17.70 22.35 30.33
CA VAL A 748 18.72 21.95 29.35
C VAL A 748 18.80 22.90 28.17
N ASP A 749 19.90 22.81 27.41
CA ASP A 749 20.12 23.65 26.24
C ASP A 749 19.64 22.98 24.94
N CYS A 750 19.69 21.64 24.90
CA CYS A 750 19.35 20.87 23.72
C CYS A 750 18.71 19.52 24.07
N TYR A 751 17.68 19.15 23.33
CA TYR A 751 17.10 17.81 23.37
C TYR A 751 17.68 16.98 22.22
N VAL A 752 18.09 15.73 22.50
CA VAL A 752 18.70 14.84 21.51
C VAL A 752 17.90 13.56 21.39
N SER A 753 17.53 13.21 20.16
CA SER A 753 16.83 11.97 19.86
C SER A 753 17.46 11.29 18.64
N LEU A 754 18.40 10.40 18.89
CA LEU A 754 18.99 9.54 17.84
C LEU A 754 18.17 8.27 17.68
N HIS A 755 16.86 8.44 17.60
CA HIS A 755 15.91 7.33 17.45
C HIS A 755 16.09 6.65 16.11
N ARG A 756 15.78 5.36 16.07
CA ARG A 756 15.76 4.58 14.83
C ARG A 756 14.40 4.65 14.15
N SER A 757 13.34 4.92 14.91
CA SER A 757 12.01 5.25 14.41
C SER A 757 11.11 5.86 15.48
N GLU A 758 10.16 6.69 15.07
CA GLU A 758 9.13 7.31 15.90
C GLU A 758 7.79 7.40 15.18
N GLY A 759 6.70 7.10 15.88
CA GLY A 759 5.35 7.35 15.35
C GLY A 759 5.02 8.83 15.25
N PHE A 760 5.56 9.65 16.16
CA PHE A 760 5.40 11.11 16.18
C PHE A 760 6.66 11.82 16.73
N GLY A 761 7.11 11.44 17.92
CA GLY A 761 8.24 12.10 18.60
C GLY A 761 7.79 13.14 19.63
N LEU A 762 6.89 12.76 20.51
CA LEU A 762 6.28 13.67 21.49
C LEU A 762 7.32 14.42 22.34
N GLY A 763 8.36 13.77 22.82
CA GLY A 763 9.43 14.43 23.61
C GLY A 763 10.18 15.51 22.84
N MET A 764 10.37 15.34 21.52
CA MET A 764 10.94 16.38 20.66
C MET A 764 10.00 17.58 20.53
N ALA A 765 8.73 17.35 20.27
CA ALA A 765 7.72 18.39 20.19
C ALA A 765 7.58 19.17 21.52
N GLU A 766 7.65 18.49 22.67
CA GLU A 766 7.65 19.09 24.00
C GLU A 766 8.89 19.96 24.25
N ALA A 767 10.07 19.50 23.89
CA ALA A 767 11.30 20.27 23.97
C ALA A 767 11.25 21.52 23.09
N MET A 768 10.72 21.40 21.87
CA MET A 768 10.47 22.53 20.96
C MET A 768 9.47 23.53 21.55
N ALA A 769 8.42 23.07 22.22
CA ALA A 769 7.46 23.90 22.91
C ALA A 769 8.12 24.74 24.03
N CYS A 770 9.10 24.15 24.74
CA CYS A 770 9.94 24.85 25.73
C CYS A 770 10.98 25.80 25.10
N GLY A 771 11.02 25.91 23.77
CA GLY A 771 12.02 26.70 23.06
C GLY A 771 13.43 26.12 23.12
N ARG A 772 13.55 24.81 23.34
CA ARG A 772 14.84 24.11 23.31
C ARG A 772 15.19 23.70 21.91
N THR A 773 16.48 23.74 21.59
CA THR A 773 16.99 23.21 20.33
C THR A 773 16.82 21.70 20.32
N VAL A 774 16.56 21.13 19.14
CA VAL A 774 16.42 19.68 18.95
C VAL A 774 17.48 19.20 17.97
N ILE A 775 18.17 18.12 18.31
CA ILE A 775 18.97 17.29 17.40
C ILE A 775 18.20 15.97 17.25
N ALA A 776 17.83 15.59 16.04
CA ALA A 776 17.00 14.39 15.81
C ALA A 776 17.40 13.66 14.54
N THR A 777 17.25 12.33 14.52
CA THR A 777 17.33 11.57 13.26
C THR A 777 16.35 12.14 12.24
N GLY A 778 16.78 12.40 11.02
CA GLY A 778 15.97 13.01 9.96
C GLY A 778 14.97 12.05 9.32
N TRP A 779 14.34 11.14 10.09
CA TRP A 779 13.46 10.09 9.60
C TRP A 779 12.28 9.79 10.52
N SER A 780 11.18 9.31 9.92
CA SER A 780 9.91 8.86 10.52
C SER A 780 8.98 10.00 10.96
N GLY A 781 8.14 9.81 11.98
CA GLY A 781 7.04 10.71 12.30
C GLY A 781 7.43 12.12 12.77
N ASN A 782 8.65 12.33 13.26
CA ASN A 782 9.11 13.64 13.70
C ASN A 782 9.35 14.62 12.54
N VAL A 783 9.66 14.14 11.33
CA VAL A 783 9.94 15.02 10.18
C VAL A 783 8.71 15.82 9.72
N ASP A 784 7.54 15.51 10.21
CA ASP A 784 6.34 16.31 10.01
C ASP A 784 6.50 17.74 10.60
N PHE A 785 7.26 17.89 11.70
CA PHE A 785 7.43 19.16 12.40
C PHE A 785 8.89 19.55 12.68
N THR A 786 9.87 18.62 12.63
CA THR A 786 11.29 18.94 12.71
C THR A 786 11.84 19.19 11.30
N ARG A 787 12.40 20.38 11.08
CA ARG A 787 12.90 20.86 9.78
C ARG A 787 14.26 21.52 9.95
N PRO A 788 15.06 21.71 8.88
CA PRO A 788 16.37 22.36 8.97
C PRO A 788 16.39 23.79 9.52
N ASP A 789 15.24 24.49 9.49
CA ASP A 789 15.11 25.85 10.02
C ASP A 789 14.76 25.91 11.52
N ASN A 790 14.37 24.79 12.14
CA ASN A 790 13.93 24.70 13.54
C ASN A 790 14.57 23.57 14.35
N ALA A 791 15.38 22.71 13.71
CA ALA A 791 16.09 21.61 14.35
C ALA A 791 17.38 21.27 13.57
N LEU A 792 18.30 20.54 14.18
CA LEU A 792 19.41 19.89 13.49
C LEU A 792 19.06 18.43 13.19
N LEU A 793 18.92 18.10 11.90
CA LEU A 793 18.59 16.76 11.47
C LEU A 793 19.86 15.95 11.21
N VAL A 794 19.95 14.80 11.83
CA VAL A 794 21.05 13.85 11.70
C VAL A 794 20.80 12.94 10.51
N GLU A 795 21.79 12.79 9.65
CA GLU A 795 21.80 11.83 8.54
C GLU A 795 21.70 10.39 9.06
N TYR A 796 21.21 9.50 8.24
CA TYR A 796 20.94 8.11 8.62
C TYR A 796 21.08 7.16 7.43
N ASN A 797 21.26 5.88 7.73
CA ASN A 797 21.13 4.79 6.76
C ASN A 797 19.94 3.92 7.14
N LEU A 798 19.16 3.46 6.17
CA LEU A 798 18.11 2.49 6.43
C LEU A 798 18.72 1.11 6.59
N VAL A 799 18.37 0.43 7.70
CA VAL A 799 18.88 -0.89 8.03
C VAL A 799 17.71 -1.82 8.38
N GLU A 800 17.86 -3.07 7.99
CA GLU A 800 16.88 -4.11 8.35
C GLU A 800 17.09 -4.57 9.80
N LEU A 801 15.98 -4.88 10.49
CA LEU A 801 16.03 -5.51 11.79
C LEU A 801 16.56 -6.95 11.65
N GLU A 802 17.64 -7.25 12.34
CA GLU A 802 18.26 -8.58 12.33
C GLU A 802 17.48 -9.63 13.14
N ARG A 803 16.62 -9.18 14.06
CA ARG A 803 15.80 -10.00 14.95
C ARG A 803 14.49 -9.30 15.29
N ASP A 804 13.53 -10.05 15.82
CA ASP A 804 12.31 -9.49 16.39
C ASP A 804 12.64 -8.66 17.64
N LEU A 805 12.06 -7.46 17.74
CA LEU A 805 12.20 -6.54 18.87
C LEU A 805 10.80 -6.08 19.31
N GLY A 806 10.21 -6.76 20.30
CA GLY A 806 8.84 -6.50 20.70
C GLY A 806 7.85 -6.71 19.54
N PRO A 807 7.08 -5.69 19.13
CA PRO A 807 6.14 -5.79 18.00
C PRO A 807 6.83 -5.69 16.65
N TYR A 808 8.10 -5.24 16.60
CA TYR A 808 8.84 -5.02 15.35
C TYR A 808 9.46 -6.33 14.88
N ARG A 809 9.09 -6.77 13.68
CA ARG A 809 9.52 -8.05 13.13
C ARG A 809 10.86 -7.91 12.40
N ARG A 810 11.67 -8.96 12.47
CA ARG A 810 12.88 -9.12 11.66
C ARG A 810 12.57 -8.84 10.18
N GLY A 811 13.50 -8.17 9.49
CA GLY A 811 13.37 -7.79 8.09
C GLY A 811 12.59 -6.49 7.85
N GLN A 812 11.90 -5.95 8.87
CA GLN A 812 11.39 -4.59 8.81
C GLN A 812 12.55 -3.59 8.87
N VAL A 813 12.31 -2.38 8.38
CA VAL A 813 13.36 -1.37 8.18
C VAL A 813 13.18 -0.23 9.16
N TRP A 814 14.30 0.25 9.72
CA TRP A 814 14.38 1.50 10.48
C TRP A 814 15.65 2.28 10.16
N ALA A 815 15.81 3.49 10.70
CA ALA A 815 16.96 4.33 10.45
C ALA A 815 18.07 4.08 11.48
N GLU A 816 19.30 3.85 11.04
CA GLU A 816 20.51 3.91 11.89
C GLU A 816 21.13 5.30 11.73
N PRO A 817 21.09 6.16 12.77
CA PRO A 817 21.61 7.52 12.69
C PRO A 817 23.14 7.53 12.59
N ASP A 818 23.70 8.47 11.83
CA ASP A 818 25.13 8.71 11.76
C ASP A 818 25.61 9.42 13.03
N LEU A 819 26.42 8.70 13.82
CA LEU A 819 26.90 9.19 15.12
C LEU A 819 27.96 10.29 15.00
N ASP A 820 28.70 10.38 13.90
CA ASP A 820 29.68 11.44 13.65
C ASP A 820 28.99 12.74 13.22
N ALA A 821 27.94 12.64 12.40
CA ALA A 821 27.05 13.74 12.09
C ALA A 821 26.32 14.24 13.36
N ALA A 822 25.84 13.32 14.20
CA ALA A 822 25.22 13.68 15.49
C ALA A 822 26.21 14.40 16.42
N ALA A 823 27.44 13.91 16.53
CA ALA A 823 28.49 14.56 17.32
C ALA A 823 28.84 15.95 16.75
N HIS A 824 28.85 16.09 15.44
CA HIS A 824 29.06 17.41 14.81
C HIS A 824 27.92 18.38 15.17
N CYS A 825 26.66 17.97 15.11
CA CYS A 825 25.51 18.77 15.55
C CYS A 825 25.63 19.18 17.02
N MET A 826 26.05 18.26 17.92
CA MET A 826 26.26 18.58 19.34
C MET A 826 27.35 19.66 19.54
N ARG A 827 28.48 19.58 18.80
CA ARG A 827 29.52 20.61 18.84
C ARG A 827 29.02 21.96 18.34
N GLN A 828 28.23 22.00 17.27
CA GLN A 828 27.60 23.23 16.76
C GLN A 828 26.71 23.89 17.82
N ILE A 829 25.91 23.11 18.51
CA ILE A 829 25.06 23.59 19.59
C ILE A 829 25.90 24.10 20.79
N ALA A 830 26.96 23.41 21.16
CA ALA A 830 27.81 23.82 22.28
C ALA A 830 28.54 25.14 21.97
N SER A 831 29.05 25.32 20.76
CA SER A 831 29.89 26.47 20.37
C SER A 831 29.10 27.74 20.04
N SER A 832 27.78 27.68 19.75
CA SER A 832 27.01 28.84 19.28
C SER A 832 25.73 29.11 20.06
N ALA A 833 25.79 30.09 20.96
CA ALA A 833 24.61 30.57 21.69
C ALA A 833 23.54 31.16 20.73
N ASP A 834 23.97 31.88 19.69
CA ASP A 834 23.07 32.43 18.68
C ASP A 834 22.30 31.32 17.93
N LEU A 835 22.99 30.24 17.53
CA LEU A 835 22.32 29.09 16.89
C LEU A 835 21.27 28.47 17.81
N ARG A 836 21.61 28.24 19.09
CA ARG A 836 20.64 27.74 20.10
C ARG A 836 19.41 28.63 20.22
N GLN A 837 19.63 29.94 20.31
CA GLN A 837 18.54 30.90 20.44
C GLN A 837 17.63 30.95 19.21
N ARG A 838 18.23 30.99 18.01
CA ARG A 838 17.46 31.03 16.74
C ARG A 838 16.66 29.76 16.52
N LEU A 839 17.28 28.59 16.64
CA LEU A 839 16.59 27.30 16.44
C LEU A 839 15.53 27.09 17.51
N GLY A 840 15.81 27.40 18.79
CA GLY A 840 14.84 27.27 19.87
C GLY A 840 13.64 28.21 19.70
N ALA A 841 13.85 29.44 19.26
CA ALA A 841 12.75 30.37 18.93
C ALA A 841 11.87 29.86 17.78
N ARG A 842 12.50 29.37 16.69
CA ARG A 842 11.80 28.78 15.55
C ARG A 842 11.05 27.51 15.93
N ALA A 843 11.66 26.64 16.73
CA ALA A 843 11.06 25.42 17.26
C ALA A 843 9.77 25.75 18.03
N ARG A 844 9.84 26.69 18.97
CA ARG A 844 8.67 27.14 19.74
C ARG A 844 7.57 27.74 18.84
N GLN A 845 7.95 28.54 17.85
CA GLN A 845 7.00 29.12 16.90
C GLN A 845 6.29 28.04 16.08
N THR A 846 7.02 27.01 15.63
CA THR A 846 6.47 25.88 14.87
C THR A 846 5.42 25.14 15.69
N VAL A 847 5.74 24.77 16.95
CA VAL A 847 4.79 24.08 17.83
C VAL A 847 3.54 24.93 18.10
N ALA A 848 3.73 26.23 18.39
CA ALA A 848 2.60 27.14 18.63
C ALA A 848 1.66 27.24 17.40
N ARG A 849 2.22 27.28 16.22
CA ARG A 849 1.47 27.44 14.95
C ARG A 849 0.84 26.14 14.45
N GLU A 850 1.51 25.00 14.64
CA GLU A 850 1.15 23.73 13.96
C GLU A 850 0.65 22.64 14.91
N LEU A 851 1.11 22.65 16.18
CA LEU A 851 0.84 21.61 17.16
C LEU A 851 0.12 22.09 18.41
N SER A 852 -0.29 23.38 18.48
CA SER A 852 -1.11 23.80 19.62
C SER A 852 -2.54 23.23 19.51
N PRO A 853 -3.25 23.04 20.62
CA PRO A 853 -4.65 22.63 20.61
C PRO A 853 -5.52 23.53 19.69
N ALA A 854 -5.29 24.84 19.73
CA ALA A 854 -6.02 25.82 18.90
C ALA A 854 -5.73 25.64 17.39
N ALA A 855 -4.51 25.26 17.02
CA ALA A 855 -4.13 25.03 15.62
C ALA A 855 -4.78 23.77 15.03
N ILE A 856 -4.92 22.72 15.85
CA ILE A 856 -5.47 21.42 15.41
C ILE A 856 -6.99 21.38 15.49
N ALA A 857 -7.59 22.11 16.45
CA ALA A 857 -9.02 22.11 16.71
C ALA A 857 -9.93 22.33 15.49
N PRO A 858 -9.66 23.24 14.54
CA PRO A 858 -10.51 23.44 13.37
C PRO A 858 -10.64 22.18 12.51
N MET A 859 -9.53 21.48 12.25
CA MET A 859 -9.52 20.26 11.46
C MET A 859 -10.36 19.17 12.12
N VAL A 860 -10.16 18.93 13.42
CA VAL A 860 -10.89 17.92 14.19
C VAL A 860 -12.38 18.26 14.25
N ARG A 861 -12.72 19.53 14.48
CA ARG A 861 -14.10 20.02 14.49
C ARG A 861 -14.79 19.73 13.16
N THR A 862 -14.20 20.20 12.04
CA THR A 862 -14.79 20.03 10.70
C THR A 862 -15.03 18.54 10.40
N ARG A 863 -14.09 17.67 10.77
CA ARG A 863 -14.28 16.23 10.53
C ARG A 863 -15.40 15.64 11.37
N LEU A 864 -15.47 15.96 12.65
CA LEU A 864 -16.52 15.44 13.53
C LEU A 864 -17.92 15.98 13.17
N GLU A 865 -18.03 17.24 12.75
CA GLU A 865 -19.26 17.83 12.23
C GLU A 865 -19.70 17.10 10.95
N ALA A 866 -18.81 16.86 10.00
CA ALA A 866 -19.11 16.09 8.78
C ALA A 866 -19.59 14.66 9.09
N ILE A 867 -18.97 13.96 10.06
CA ILE A 867 -19.42 12.64 10.51
C ILE A 867 -20.83 12.72 11.12
N ALA A 868 -21.11 13.75 11.92
CA ALA A 868 -22.39 13.92 12.56
C ALA A 868 -23.53 14.28 11.58
N GLU A 869 -23.22 14.99 10.49
CA GLU A 869 -24.16 15.31 9.41
C GLU A 869 -24.48 14.09 8.54
N TRP A 870 -23.49 13.24 8.33
CA TRP A 870 -23.64 12.04 7.50
C TRP A 870 -24.47 10.94 8.18
N ARG A 871 -24.58 10.93 9.51
CA ARG A 871 -25.38 9.97 10.30
C ARG A 871 -26.78 10.49 10.57
#